data_07c7803d7c24a126b50435eed53b56ce
#
_entry.id   07c7803d7c24a126b50435eed53b56ce
#
_cell.length_a   1.000
_cell.length_b   1.000
_cell.length_c   1.000
_cell.angle_alpha   90.00
_cell.angle_beta   90.00
_cell.angle_gamma   90.00
#
_symmetry.space_group_name_H-M   'P 1'
#
loop_
_entity.id
_entity.type
_entity.pdbx_description
1 polymer ?
#
loop_
_entity_poly.entity_id
_entity_poly.type
_entity_poly.pdbx_seq_one_letter_code
_entity_poly.pdbx_strand_id
1 'polypeptide(L)'
;MGGPSAKPRAARPKRSLLERAATALGSGTSSEDAAVRNIAAADRLDAKIDATEALVAAIPENVNKGAEYALRGKMPQPPQGATAKPENLDATASTITESNESEKNGAKAAPGENPNQGPLQKHRVDSLGRALTTNQGVPVGDNQNSLRAGLRGPTLIEDFILREKITHFDHERIPERVVHARGSGAHGYFECTEDITSLTKAAPFAKVGKRTPVFVRFSTVAGERGSADTVRDVRGFAVKFYTEEGNWDLVGNNIPVFFIQDAMKFPDVVHAVKPEPHHQMPQASSAHDTFWDFISLMPESMHMVMWQMSDRAIPRSFRTMQGFGVHTFRLVNAAGEATLVKFHWTPVLGTHSLDWDEAVKIAGADPDFHRRDLWEAIEGGAFPEYLLQIQTFTEAEAERWSFDVLDATKIVPEELAPLRTVGRLVLNRNPDNFFAETEQVAFCTQHIVPGIDFTNDPLLQGRNFSYLDTQLTRLGGPNFHEIPINAPVAEVHNNQRDGFHRQAINRGRVNYEPNSLAGGCPFQAGARGFASVAERLLAQQAATEPSKLRAKPEKFADHTTQARLFWASQTPVERQHIARAFRFELTRVQTQAIRERMVRMLRNVDEGLAAQVAADLGMPLPEPLSMVAPPVKDPEVAVSPALSLFARPGDGRILGRRVALVVADGVSGAEAGALYEALLLAGAVPRYVGARLGVVRTAEGDELPVEVTIEAAPSVLFDAAALLPGKGAAALARDGLAVEFVQLQYRHCKPLLVPASAAPLAEAAGVKAAAGADPGLLVLPDDAVGAAAPAFVKAIAMHRAWQRQTEPPAV
;
A
#
# COMPACT_ATOMS: atom_id res chain seq x y z
N MET A 1 -10.22 5.82 -50.52
CA MET A 1 -10.12 4.38 -50.14
C MET A 1 -10.45 4.32 -48.69
N GLY A 2 -11.59 3.71 -48.35
CA GLY A 2 -12.09 3.68 -46.99
C GLY A 2 -11.21 2.77 -46.13
N GLY A 3 -10.72 3.33 -45.01
CA GLY A 3 -10.10 2.54 -43.95
C GLY A 3 -11.12 1.61 -43.27
N PRO A 4 -10.71 0.52 -42.71
CA PRO A 4 -11.64 -0.43 -42.07
C PRO A 4 -12.29 0.27 -40.87
N SER A 5 -13.62 0.42 -40.94
CA SER A 5 -14.41 0.84 -39.78
C SER A 5 -14.18 -0.18 -38.65
N ALA A 6 -13.67 0.29 -37.51
CA ALA A 6 -13.61 -0.53 -36.31
C ALA A 6 -15.02 -1.07 -36.02
N LYS A 7 -15.17 -2.39 -36.07
CA LYS A 7 -16.42 -3.01 -35.66
C LYS A 7 -16.60 -2.77 -34.16
N PRO A 8 -17.79 -2.39 -33.71
CA PRO A 8 -18.03 -2.23 -32.28
C PRO A 8 -17.71 -3.52 -31.54
N ARG A 9 -16.99 -3.39 -30.42
CA ARG A 9 -16.72 -4.49 -29.47
C ARG A 9 -18.03 -5.23 -29.18
N ALA A 10 -18.01 -6.57 -29.26
CA ALA A 10 -19.18 -7.37 -28.92
C ALA A 10 -19.63 -7.00 -27.49
N ALA A 11 -20.86 -6.51 -27.37
CA ALA A 11 -21.41 -6.08 -26.10
C ALA A 11 -21.46 -7.29 -25.17
N ARG A 12 -20.79 -7.19 -24.01
CA ARG A 12 -20.93 -8.17 -22.92
C ARG A 12 -22.41 -8.26 -22.52
N PRO A 13 -22.91 -9.40 -22.03
CA PRO A 13 -24.31 -9.55 -21.58
C PRO A 13 -24.51 -8.84 -20.22
N LYS A 14 -24.41 -7.50 -20.21
CA LYS A 14 -24.27 -6.64 -19.04
C LYS A 14 -25.55 -6.50 -18.22
N ARG A 15 -26.69 -6.42 -18.88
CA ARG A 15 -27.97 -6.17 -18.20
C ARG A 15 -28.46 -7.38 -17.38
N SER A 16 -28.19 -8.60 -17.86
CA SER A 16 -28.59 -9.83 -17.16
C SER A 16 -27.79 -10.08 -15.87
N LEU A 17 -26.53 -9.62 -15.79
CA LEU A 17 -25.69 -9.77 -14.58
C LEU A 17 -26.11 -8.83 -13.47
N LEU A 18 -26.38 -7.55 -13.79
CA LEU A 18 -26.91 -6.58 -12.82
C LEU A 18 -28.31 -6.98 -12.33
N GLU A 19 -29.17 -7.49 -13.21
CA GLU A 19 -30.50 -7.96 -12.85
C GLU A 19 -30.43 -9.21 -11.97
N ARG A 20 -29.54 -10.15 -12.23
CA ARG A 20 -29.31 -11.34 -11.39
C ARG A 20 -28.70 -10.98 -10.04
N ALA A 21 -27.73 -10.07 -10.02
CA ALA A 21 -27.14 -9.56 -8.77
C ALA A 21 -28.21 -8.83 -7.94
N ALA A 22 -29.07 -7.99 -8.56
CA ALA A 22 -30.16 -7.32 -7.88
C ALA A 22 -31.23 -8.27 -7.36
N THR A 23 -31.46 -9.40 -8.04
CA THR A 23 -32.42 -10.42 -7.61
C THR A 23 -31.87 -11.31 -6.48
N ALA A 24 -30.54 -11.52 -6.43
CA ALA A 24 -29.86 -12.21 -5.35
C ALA A 24 -29.81 -11.38 -4.05
N LEU A 25 -29.97 -10.05 -4.14
CA LEU A 25 -29.92 -9.10 -3.03
C LEU A 25 -31.13 -9.17 -2.04
N GLY A 26 -32.02 -10.13 -2.17
CA GLY A 26 -33.12 -10.32 -1.22
C GLY A 26 -32.71 -10.70 0.22
N SER A 27 -31.41 -10.89 0.50
CA SER A 27 -30.89 -11.29 1.82
C SER A 27 -29.53 -10.67 2.13
N GLY A 28 -29.44 -9.36 2.19
CA GLY A 28 -28.26 -8.52 2.40
C GLY A 28 -27.07 -9.10 3.15
N THR A 29 -26.09 -9.64 2.41
CA THR A 29 -24.77 -9.95 2.92
C THR A 29 -23.74 -8.95 2.35
N SER A 30 -22.72 -8.59 3.12
CA SER A 30 -21.68 -7.63 2.72
C SER A 30 -20.87 -8.04 1.46
N SER A 31 -20.91 -9.33 1.08
CA SER A 31 -20.27 -9.87 -0.12
C SER A 31 -21.09 -9.60 -1.40
N GLU A 32 -22.41 -9.61 -1.31
CA GLU A 32 -23.30 -9.31 -2.43
C GLU A 32 -23.25 -7.83 -2.79
N ASP A 33 -23.20 -6.95 -1.80
CA ASP A 33 -22.98 -5.52 -2.01
C ASP A 33 -21.65 -5.21 -2.70
N ALA A 34 -20.60 -5.96 -2.37
CA ALA A 34 -19.30 -5.82 -3.02
C ALA A 34 -19.34 -6.29 -4.48
N ALA A 35 -20.02 -7.39 -4.78
CA ALA A 35 -20.19 -7.90 -6.16
C ALA A 35 -20.96 -6.89 -7.02
N VAL A 36 -22.03 -6.31 -6.49
CA VAL A 36 -22.81 -5.27 -7.19
C VAL A 36 -21.94 -4.04 -7.47
N ARG A 37 -21.14 -3.59 -6.50
CA ARG A 37 -20.21 -2.47 -6.71
C ARG A 37 -19.17 -2.78 -7.78
N ASN A 38 -18.60 -3.99 -7.78
CA ASN A 38 -17.61 -4.43 -8.77
C ASN A 38 -18.18 -4.44 -10.19
N ILE A 39 -19.41 -4.98 -10.39
CA ILE A 39 -20.07 -5.01 -11.68
C ILE A 39 -20.36 -3.58 -12.16
N ALA A 40 -20.91 -2.74 -11.30
CA ALA A 40 -21.18 -1.34 -11.63
C ALA A 40 -19.91 -0.54 -11.94
N ALA A 41 -18.79 -0.85 -11.25
CA ALA A 41 -17.49 -0.24 -11.53
C ALA A 41 -16.91 -0.70 -12.87
N ALA A 42 -17.03 -2.00 -13.20
CA ALA A 42 -16.60 -2.52 -14.49
C ALA A 42 -17.37 -1.86 -15.65
N ASP A 43 -18.70 -1.70 -15.50
CA ASP A 43 -19.52 -1.02 -16.50
C ASP A 43 -19.15 0.46 -16.71
N ARG A 44 -18.83 1.17 -15.61
CA ARG A 44 -18.34 2.56 -15.70
C ARG A 44 -16.97 2.63 -16.40
N LEU A 45 -16.06 1.72 -16.06
CA LEU A 45 -14.73 1.66 -16.68
C LEU A 45 -14.84 1.39 -18.18
N ASP A 46 -15.69 0.44 -18.60
CA ASP A 46 -15.92 0.13 -20.00
C ASP A 46 -16.50 1.34 -20.76
N ALA A 47 -17.51 2.02 -20.18
CA ALA A 47 -18.11 3.21 -20.77
C ALA A 47 -17.07 4.35 -20.95
N LYS A 48 -16.13 4.46 -20.03
CA LYS A 48 -15.05 5.43 -20.09
C LYS A 48 -14.01 5.08 -21.15
N ILE A 49 -13.63 3.79 -21.26
CA ILE A 49 -12.74 3.34 -22.34
C ILE A 49 -13.37 3.65 -23.69
N ASP A 50 -14.67 3.34 -23.86
CA ASP A 50 -15.39 3.62 -25.09
C ASP A 50 -15.41 5.13 -25.42
N ALA A 51 -15.63 5.98 -24.42
CA ALA A 51 -15.58 7.44 -24.59
C ALA A 51 -14.17 7.93 -24.94
N THR A 52 -13.14 7.39 -24.33
CA THR A 52 -11.75 7.72 -24.64
C THR A 52 -11.38 7.27 -26.05
N GLU A 53 -11.77 6.08 -26.47
CA GLU A 53 -11.58 5.58 -27.84
C GLU A 53 -12.25 6.49 -28.86
N ALA A 54 -13.48 6.96 -28.57
CA ALA A 54 -14.18 7.91 -29.44
C ALA A 54 -13.45 9.24 -29.57
N LEU A 55 -12.91 9.77 -28.47
CA LEU A 55 -12.09 10.99 -28.49
C LEU A 55 -10.80 10.82 -29.31
N VAL A 56 -10.06 9.75 -29.08
CA VAL A 56 -8.83 9.43 -29.81
C VAL A 56 -9.10 9.22 -31.29
N ALA A 57 -10.19 8.54 -31.64
CA ALA A 57 -10.58 8.32 -33.01
C ALA A 57 -11.01 9.63 -33.73
N ALA A 58 -11.57 10.60 -33.00
CA ALA A 58 -11.94 11.91 -33.54
C ALA A 58 -10.71 12.79 -33.89
N ILE A 59 -9.56 12.55 -33.22
CA ILE A 59 -8.30 13.28 -33.46
C ILE A 59 -7.18 12.28 -33.76
N PRO A 60 -7.18 11.64 -34.96
CA PRO A 60 -6.22 10.58 -35.27
C PRO A 60 -4.78 11.08 -35.46
N GLU A 61 -4.59 12.39 -35.67
CA GLU A 61 -3.30 13.03 -35.86
C GLU A 61 -3.35 14.49 -35.36
N ASN A 62 -2.18 15.11 -35.15
CA ASN A 62 -2.12 16.51 -34.78
C ASN A 62 -2.46 17.40 -35.99
N VAL A 63 -3.72 17.80 -36.10
CA VAL A 63 -4.24 18.64 -37.18
C VAL A 63 -3.69 20.08 -37.16
N ASN A 64 -3.19 20.51 -35.99
CA ASN A 64 -2.60 21.84 -35.82
C ASN A 64 -1.10 21.86 -36.14
N LYS A 65 -0.47 20.71 -36.40
CA LYS A 65 0.98 20.62 -36.62
C LYS A 65 1.46 21.51 -37.75
N GLY A 66 0.67 21.67 -38.81
CA GLY A 66 0.97 22.56 -39.91
C GLY A 66 1.03 24.04 -39.55
N ALA A 67 0.29 24.47 -38.51
CA ALA A 67 0.26 25.83 -38.04
C ALA A 67 1.53 26.26 -37.29
N GLU A 68 2.25 25.30 -36.73
CA GLU A 68 3.53 25.51 -36.07
C GLU A 68 4.64 25.94 -37.03
N TYR A 69 4.44 25.71 -38.34
CA TYR A 69 5.35 26.10 -39.41
C TYR A 69 4.79 27.28 -40.16
N ALA A 70 5.61 28.25 -40.55
CA ALA A 70 5.19 29.37 -41.38
C ALA A 70 4.90 28.89 -42.81
N LEU A 71 3.99 27.98 -43.00
CA LEU A 71 3.56 27.45 -44.30
C LEU A 71 2.59 28.46 -44.96
N ARG A 72 2.90 28.89 -46.15
CA ARG A 72 2.15 29.93 -46.86
C ARG A 72 0.66 29.57 -46.97
N GLY A 73 -0.15 30.16 -46.11
CA GLY A 73 -1.53 30.51 -46.41
C GLY A 73 -2.61 29.48 -46.29
N LYS A 74 -2.39 28.30 -45.70
CA LYS A 74 -3.49 27.36 -45.41
C LYS A 74 -3.30 26.69 -44.04
N MET A 75 -4.04 27.20 -43.09
CA MET A 75 -4.23 26.49 -41.80
C MET A 75 -5.02 25.20 -42.05
N PRO A 76 -4.58 24.07 -41.52
CA PRO A 76 -5.42 22.86 -41.51
C PRO A 76 -6.73 23.17 -40.77
N GLN A 77 -7.85 22.77 -41.33
CA GLN A 77 -9.12 22.84 -40.60
C GLN A 77 -9.17 21.70 -39.61
N PRO A 78 -9.65 21.93 -38.36
CA PRO A 78 -9.85 20.84 -37.40
C PRO A 78 -10.82 19.81 -37.98
N PRO A 79 -10.63 18.49 -37.68
CA PRO A 79 -11.55 17.47 -38.17
C PRO A 79 -12.96 17.72 -37.61
N GLN A 80 -13.98 17.35 -38.40
CA GLN A 80 -15.36 17.39 -37.94
C GLN A 80 -15.49 16.49 -36.69
N GLY A 81 -16.01 17.04 -35.61
CA GLY A 81 -16.12 16.33 -34.33
C GLY A 81 -15.00 16.60 -33.33
N ALA A 82 -14.00 17.44 -33.68
CA ALA A 82 -13.05 17.91 -32.68
C ALA A 82 -13.79 18.66 -31.56
N THR A 83 -13.40 18.36 -30.32
CA THR A 83 -14.05 18.88 -29.10
C THR A 83 -13.78 20.36 -28.83
N ALA A 84 -12.89 20.99 -29.65
CA ALA A 84 -12.63 22.42 -29.56
C ALA A 84 -13.89 23.25 -29.90
N LYS A 85 -14.29 24.12 -29.01
CA LYS A 85 -15.38 25.06 -29.25
C LYS A 85 -14.97 26.07 -30.32
N PRO A 86 -15.94 26.63 -31.11
CA PRO A 86 -15.65 27.60 -32.13
C PRO A 86 -14.79 28.80 -31.69
N GLU A 87 -14.95 29.24 -30.47
CA GLU A 87 -14.14 30.33 -29.88
C GLU A 87 -12.67 29.97 -29.62
N ASN A 88 -12.31 28.66 -29.70
CA ASN A 88 -10.95 28.16 -29.47
C ASN A 88 -10.30 27.62 -30.75
N LEU A 89 -10.75 28.05 -31.92
CA LEU A 89 -10.24 27.60 -33.23
C LEU A 89 -8.91 28.22 -33.64
N ASP A 90 -8.22 28.94 -32.77
CA ASP A 90 -6.83 29.27 -33.01
C ASP A 90 -6.02 27.96 -33.09
N ALA A 91 -5.31 27.75 -34.20
CA ALA A 91 -4.62 26.52 -34.50
C ALA A 91 -3.50 26.15 -33.49
N THR A 92 -3.05 27.12 -32.71
CA THR A 92 -2.00 26.98 -31.71
C THR A 92 -2.51 27.02 -30.30
N ALA A 93 -3.76 27.42 -30.05
CA ALA A 93 -4.40 27.43 -28.76
C ALA A 93 -4.70 26.01 -28.29
N SER A 94 -4.49 25.76 -27.03
CA SER A 94 -4.79 24.49 -26.40
C SER A 94 -5.94 24.64 -25.38
N THR A 95 -6.79 23.62 -25.32
CA THR A 95 -7.86 23.54 -24.35
C THR A 95 -7.67 22.28 -23.49
N ILE A 96 -8.19 22.34 -22.28
CA ILE A 96 -8.28 21.15 -21.41
C ILE A 96 -9.56 20.40 -21.78
N THR A 97 -9.44 19.11 -22.05
CA THR A 97 -10.53 18.24 -22.50
C THR A 97 -11.02 17.34 -21.38
N GLU A 98 -12.10 16.61 -21.64
CA GLU A 98 -12.65 15.64 -20.68
C GLU A 98 -11.65 14.58 -20.19
N SER A 99 -10.68 14.20 -21.05
CA SER A 99 -9.61 13.27 -20.68
C SER A 99 -8.69 13.80 -19.58
N ASN A 100 -8.71 15.09 -19.30
CA ASN A 100 -7.94 15.70 -18.22
C ASN A 100 -8.73 15.78 -16.90
N GLU A 101 -10.01 15.43 -16.91
CA GLU A 101 -10.75 15.27 -15.67
C GLU A 101 -10.25 14.09 -14.87
N SER A 102 -10.28 14.25 -13.56
CA SER A 102 -10.00 13.17 -12.64
C SER A 102 -10.87 11.96 -12.96
N GLU A 103 -10.24 10.84 -13.22
CA GLU A 103 -10.88 9.57 -13.59
C GLU A 103 -11.66 8.92 -12.45
N LYS A 104 -12.11 9.68 -11.51
CA LYS A 104 -12.80 9.13 -10.37
C LYS A 104 -14.11 8.48 -10.71
N ASN A 105 -14.07 7.19 -10.59
CA ASN A 105 -15.25 6.40 -10.28
C ASN A 105 -15.59 6.49 -8.79
N GLY A 106 -14.91 7.32 -8.04
CA GLY A 106 -15.27 7.59 -6.69
C GLY A 106 -16.71 8.10 -6.71
N ALA A 107 -17.63 7.30 -6.22
CA ALA A 107 -18.91 7.79 -5.88
C ALA A 107 -18.68 9.15 -5.24
N LYS A 108 -19.32 10.19 -5.76
CA LYS A 108 -19.44 11.44 -4.99
C LYS A 108 -19.90 10.96 -3.64
N ALA A 109 -19.04 11.04 -2.63
CA ALA A 109 -19.44 10.61 -1.30
C ALA A 109 -20.75 11.29 -1.01
N ALA A 110 -21.71 10.54 -0.52
CA ALA A 110 -22.97 11.13 -0.11
C ALA A 110 -22.64 12.25 0.89
N PRO A 111 -23.42 13.35 0.91
CA PRO A 111 -23.22 14.41 1.87
C PRO A 111 -23.09 13.82 3.27
N GLY A 112 -21.94 14.02 3.93
CA GLY A 112 -21.62 13.47 5.25
C GLY A 112 -20.79 12.20 5.29
N GLU A 113 -20.54 11.49 4.17
CA GLU A 113 -19.73 10.26 4.17
C GLU A 113 -18.23 10.52 4.23
N ASN A 114 -17.77 11.69 3.83
CA ASN A 114 -16.38 12.08 3.94
C ASN A 114 -16.25 13.61 4.14
N PRO A 115 -16.27 14.09 5.40
CA PRO A 115 -16.16 15.53 5.70
C PRO A 115 -14.86 16.17 5.20
N ASN A 116 -13.78 15.43 4.94
CA ASN A 116 -12.57 15.96 4.31
C ASN A 116 -12.80 16.42 2.89
N GLN A 117 -13.78 15.85 2.21
CA GLN A 117 -14.06 16.24 0.83
C GLN A 117 -14.55 17.69 0.73
N GLY A 118 -15.30 18.16 1.73
CA GLY A 118 -15.73 19.56 1.77
C GLY A 118 -14.56 20.54 1.78
N PRO A 119 -13.61 20.46 2.72
CA PRO A 119 -12.40 21.27 2.72
C PRO A 119 -11.54 21.12 1.46
N LEU A 120 -11.29 19.89 1.00
CA LEU A 120 -10.49 19.64 -0.21
C LEU A 120 -11.19 20.12 -1.48
N GLN A 121 -12.53 20.12 -1.50
CA GLN A 121 -13.28 20.56 -2.68
C GLN A 121 -12.98 22.00 -3.07
N LYS A 122 -12.66 22.85 -2.13
CA LYS A 122 -12.29 24.26 -2.40
C LYS A 122 -11.00 24.40 -3.20
N HIS A 123 -10.17 23.36 -3.18
CA HIS A 123 -8.85 23.34 -3.83
C HIS A 123 -8.85 22.52 -5.12
N ARG A 124 -9.96 21.87 -5.45
CA ARG A 124 -10.08 21.14 -6.72
C ARG A 124 -10.35 22.13 -7.84
N VAL A 125 -9.60 21.96 -8.92
CA VAL A 125 -9.74 22.75 -10.14
C VAL A 125 -10.29 21.85 -11.24
N ASP A 126 -11.47 22.21 -11.73
CA ASP A 126 -12.06 21.65 -12.93
C ASP A 126 -11.82 22.62 -14.08
N SER A 127 -11.04 22.19 -15.07
CA SER A 127 -10.64 23.02 -16.18
C SER A 127 -11.22 22.56 -17.52
N LEU A 128 -12.17 21.63 -17.49
CA LEU A 128 -12.78 21.08 -18.71
C LEU A 128 -13.26 22.15 -19.67
N GLY A 129 -12.79 22.12 -20.91
CA GLY A 129 -13.15 23.05 -21.98
C GLY A 129 -12.69 24.50 -21.77
N ARG A 130 -11.78 24.74 -20.81
CA ARG A 130 -11.19 26.07 -20.60
C ARG A 130 -9.92 26.21 -21.42
N ALA A 131 -9.66 27.44 -21.88
CA ALA A 131 -8.38 27.78 -22.50
C ALA A 131 -7.25 27.70 -21.44
N LEU A 132 -6.05 27.32 -21.87
CA LEU A 132 -4.88 27.39 -21.02
C LEU A 132 -4.61 28.84 -20.60
N THR A 133 -4.17 29.04 -19.39
CA THR A 133 -3.74 30.33 -18.87
C THR A 133 -2.35 30.24 -18.25
N THR A 134 -1.72 31.37 -18.03
CA THR A 134 -0.59 31.51 -17.12
C THR A 134 -1.05 31.36 -15.66
N ASN A 135 -0.11 31.29 -14.73
CA ASN A 135 -0.42 31.30 -13.30
C ASN A 135 -1.10 32.58 -12.82
N GLN A 136 -1.01 33.65 -13.62
CA GLN A 136 -1.68 34.93 -13.36
C GLN A 136 -3.05 35.05 -14.09
N GLY A 137 -3.50 33.95 -14.69
CA GLY A 137 -4.80 33.90 -15.37
C GLY A 137 -4.85 34.52 -16.76
N VAL A 138 -3.72 34.83 -17.37
CA VAL A 138 -3.66 35.38 -18.74
C VAL A 138 -3.86 34.24 -19.74
N PRO A 139 -4.84 34.32 -20.67
CA PRO A 139 -5.04 33.30 -21.70
C PRO A 139 -3.80 33.13 -22.60
N VAL A 140 -3.41 31.89 -22.84
CA VAL A 140 -2.28 31.53 -23.70
C VAL A 140 -2.75 31.41 -25.14
N GLY A 141 -2.25 32.30 -26.02
CA GLY A 141 -2.60 32.28 -27.41
C GLY A 141 -1.84 31.25 -28.25
N ASP A 142 -0.59 31.00 -27.93
CA ASP A 142 0.24 29.96 -28.57
C ASP A 142 1.02 29.17 -27.51
N ASN A 143 0.73 27.87 -27.42
CA ASN A 143 1.43 26.92 -26.50
C ASN A 143 2.43 26.02 -27.26
N GLN A 144 2.63 26.25 -28.57
CA GLN A 144 3.47 25.42 -29.43
C GLN A 144 4.83 26.07 -29.70
N ASN A 145 4.86 27.38 -29.87
CA ASN A 145 6.04 28.11 -30.30
C ASN A 145 6.49 29.17 -29.29
N SER A 146 7.81 29.28 -29.10
CA SER A 146 8.39 30.40 -28.36
C SER A 146 8.40 31.68 -29.23
N LEU A 147 8.27 32.82 -28.59
CA LEU A 147 8.38 34.14 -29.26
C LEU A 147 9.82 34.35 -29.74
N ARG A 148 9.99 34.71 -31.06
CA ARG A 148 11.31 34.83 -31.67
C ARG A 148 11.45 36.17 -32.44
N ALA A 149 12.69 36.62 -32.58
CA ALA A 149 13.04 37.73 -33.44
C ALA A 149 13.16 37.29 -34.91
N GLY A 150 11.99 36.95 -35.55
CA GLY A 150 11.90 36.35 -36.87
C GLY A 150 12.03 34.83 -36.84
N LEU A 151 11.64 34.13 -37.93
CA LEU A 151 11.48 32.67 -38.01
C LEU A 151 12.74 31.88 -37.63
N ARG A 152 13.93 32.42 -37.82
CA ARG A 152 15.22 31.81 -37.49
C ARG A 152 16.00 32.56 -36.41
N GLY A 153 15.41 33.62 -35.88
CA GLY A 153 16.02 34.42 -34.83
C GLY A 153 16.02 33.76 -33.45
N PRO A 154 16.69 34.37 -32.50
CA PRO A 154 16.72 33.90 -31.13
C PRO A 154 15.34 34.01 -30.48
N THR A 155 15.08 33.12 -29.51
CA THR A 155 13.94 33.25 -28.59
C THR A 155 14.12 34.50 -27.74
N LEU A 156 13.05 35.28 -27.59
CA LEU A 156 13.08 36.54 -26.85
C LEU A 156 12.81 36.28 -25.37
N ILE A 157 13.58 36.95 -24.51
CA ILE A 157 13.45 36.80 -23.06
C ILE A 157 12.15 37.41 -22.51
N GLU A 158 11.49 38.28 -23.25
CA GLU A 158 10.18 38.85 -22.94
C GLU A 158 9.01 37.84 -23.09
N ASP A 159 9.29 36.65 -23.65
CA ASP A 159 8.30 35.56 -23.69
C ASP A 159 8.02 35.03 -22.28
N PHE A 160 7.11 35.71 -21.60
CA PHE A 160 6.75 35.34 -20.21
C PHE A 160 6.00 34.00 -20.14
N ILE A 161 5.33 33.59 -21.21
CA ILE A 161 4.63 32.29 -21.28
C ILE A 161 5.65 31.14 -21.26
N LEU A 162 6.65 31.22 -22.16
CA LEU A 162 7.74 30.22 -22.16
C LEU A 162 8.49 30.18 -20.82
N ARG A 163 8.84 31.34 -20.29
CA ARG A 163 9.59 31.44 -19.04
C ARG A 163 8.84 30.85 -17.89
N GLU A 164 7.55 31.16 -17.73
CA GLU A 164 6.72 30.62 -16.67
C GLU A 164 6.61 29.10 -16.80
N LYS A 165 6.34 28.59 -18.00
CA LYS A 165 6.22 27.19 -18.30
C LYS A 165 7.48 26.40 -17.95
N ILE A 166 8.66 26.89 -18.36
CA ILE A 166 9.95 26.23 -18.06
C ILE A 166 10.27 26.36 -16.57
N THR A 167 10.13 27.54 -15.99
CA THR A 167 10.40 27.78 -14.56
C THR A 167 9.56 26.86 -13.68
N HIS A 168 8.27 26.74 -13.97
CA HIS A 168 7.41 25.82 -13.22
C HIS A 168 7.87 24.36 -13.36
N PHE A 169 8.12 23.93 -14.59
CA PHE A 169 8.59 22.57 -14.88
C PHE A 169 9.89 22.21 -14.12
N ASP A 170 10.85 23.12 -14.12
CA ASP A 170 12.14 22.93 -13.44
C ASP A 170 11.97 22.76 -11.92
N HIS A 171 10.85 23.21 -11.35
CA HIS A 171 10.58 23.20 -9.91
C HIS A 171 9.39 22.32 -9.50
N GLU A 172 8.95 21.38 -10.36
CA GLU A 172 7.86 20.43 -10.06
C GLU A 172 8.27 19.27 -9.16
N ARG A 173 9.44 19.29 -8.57
CA ARG A 173 9.93 18.25 -7.68
C ARG A 173 10.20 18.82 -6.30
N ILE A 174 9.85 18.05 -5.29
CA ILE A 174 10.23 18.28 -3.90
C ILE A 174 11.16 17.13 -3.47
N PRO A 175 11.97 17.30 -2.43
CA PRO A 175 12.74 16.20 -1.88
C PRO A 175 11.85 15.01 -1.56
N GLU A 176 12.28 13.81 -1.91
CA GLU A 176 11.56 12.62 -1.48
C GLU A 176 11.71 12.40 0.04
N ARG A 177 10.83 11.58 0.62
CA ARG A 177 10.95 11.23 2.05
C ARG A 177 12.26 10.49 2.30
N VAL A 178 12.92 10.79 3.42
CA VAL A 178 14.20 10.16 3.83
C VAL A 178 14.09 8.64 3.85
N VAL A 179 12.98 8.15 4.37
CA VAL A 179 12.51 6.76 4.26
C VAL A 179 11.03 6.79 3.83
N HIS A 180 10.49 5.68 3.34
CA HIS A 180 9.14 5.60 2.82
C HIS A 180 8.89 6.44 1.55
N ALA A 181 9.90 6.68 0.73
CA ALA A 181 9.78 7.50 -0.48
C ALA A 181 8.79 6.89 -1.49
N ARG A 182 8.88 5.59 -1.74
CA ARG A 182 7.93 4.82 -2.55
C ARG A 182 6.66 4.54 -1.77
N GLY A 183 5.49 4.95 -2.28
CA GLY A 183 4.22 4.68 -1.60
C GLY A 183 2.99 5.14 -2.37
N SER A 184 1.81 4.80 -1.83
CA SER A 184 0.49 5.09 -2.41
C SER A 184 -0.48 5.48 -1.31
N GLY A 185 -1.40 6.38 -1.61
CA GLY A 185 -2.39 6.87 -0.66
C GLY A 185 -3.81 6.54 -1.07
N ALA A 186 -4.71 6.56 -0.10
CA ALA A 186 -6.15 6.44 -0.29
C ALA A 186 -6.92 7.22 0.77
N HIS A 187 -8.07 7.74 0.40
CA HIS A 187 -9.04 8.30 1.33
C HIS A 187 -9.99 7.24 1.84
N GLY A 188 -10.54 7.48 3.02
CA GLY A 188 -11.53 6.61 3.61
C GLY A 188 -12.12 7.18 4.89
N TYR A 189 -12.67 6.31 5.69
CA TYR A 189 -13.17 6.64 7.01
C TYR A 189 -12.84 5.55 8.02
N PHE A 190 -12.65 5.97 9.25
CA PHE A 190 -12.65 5.11 10.43
C PHE A 190 -14.03 5.16 11.08
N GLU A 191 -14.58 4.03 11.45
CA GLU A 191 -15.83 3.89 12.17
C GLU A 191 -15.60 3.23 13.53
N CYS A 192 -15.95 3.92 14.60
CA CYS A 192 -15.90 3.35 15.95
C CYS A 192 -16.99 2.28 16.09
N THR A 193 -16.61 1.05 16.46
CA THR A 193 -17.54 -0.10 16.56
C THR A 193 -17.80 -0.53 17.99
N GLU A 194 -17.03 -0.05 18.95
CA GLU A 194 -17.16 -0.40 20.37
C GLU A 194 -17.00 0.83 21.26
N ASP A 195 -17.78 0.89 22.33
CA ASP A 195 -17.63 1.94 23.35
C ASP A 195 -16.37 1.68 24.20
N ILE A 196 -15.38 2.57 24.07
CA ILE A 196 -14.17 2.59 24.88
C ILE A 196 -13.98 3.93 25.59
N THR A 197 -15.05 4.67 25.85
CA THR A 197 -15.00 5.95 26.56
C THR A 197 -14.49 5.82 28.00
N SER A 198 -14.56 4.63 28.59
CA SER A 198 -13.89 4.29 29.86
C SER A 198 -12.36 4.31 29.78
N LEU A 199 -11.78 4.12 28.61
CA LEU A 199 -10.33 4.12 28.38
C LEU A 199 -9.83 5.44 27.82
N THR A 200 -10.59 6.09 26.94
CA THR A 200 -10.15 7.30 26.27
C THR A 200 -11.31 8.27 25.99
N LYS A 201 -11.02 9.57 26.09
CA LYS A 201 -11.90 10.64 25.65
C LYS A 201 -11.64 11.09 24.21
N ALA A 202 -10.74 10.45 23.48
CA ALA A 202 -10.34 10.86 22.14
C ALA A 202 -11.51 10.86 21.15
N ALA A 203 -11.61 11.93 20.39
CA ALA A 203 -12.73 12.20 19.49
C ALA A 203 -13.12 11.04 18.55
N PRO A 204 -12.21 10.26 17.91
CA PRO A 204 -12.60 9.13 17.08
C PRO A 204 -13.39 8.05 17.81
N PHE A 205 -13.23 7.93 19.13
CA PHE A 205 -13.85 6.91 19.97
C PHE A 205 -15.02 7.44 20.83
N ALA A 206 -15.45 8.67 20.60
CA ALA A 206 -16.46 9.33 21.43
C ALA A 206 -17.83 8.64 21.40
N LYS A 207 -18.16 7.90 20.36
CA LYS A 207 -19.45 7.23 20.18
C LYS A 207 -19.39 6.10 19.17
N VAL A 208 -20.04 4.98 19.45
CA VAL A 208 -20.22 3.87 18.51
C VAL A 208 -20.97 4.37 17.26
N GLY A 209 -20.52 3.95 16.09
CA GLY A 209 -21.03 4.39 14.79
C GLY A 209 -20.49 5.74 14.32
N LYS A 210 -19.68 6.42 15.13
CA LYS A 210 -19.03 7.66 14.69
C LYS A 210 -18.03 7.36 13.59
N ARG A 211 -18.14 8.09 12.47
CA ARG A 211 -17.19 8.04 11.37
C ARG A 211 -16.26 9.24 11.41
N THR A 212 -14.98 8.98 11.34
CA THR A 212 -13.91 9.97 11.26
C THR A 212 -13.21 9.81 9.93
N PRO A 213 -13.10 10.87 9.10
CA PRO A 213 -12.38 10.80 7.84
C PRO A 213 -10.93 10.49 8.05
N VAL A 214 -10.35 9.73 7.11
CA VAL A 214 -8.92 9.40 7.13
C VAL A 214 -8.28 9.56 5.76
N PHE A 215 -6.97 9.78 5.79
CA PHE A 215 -6.09 9.54 4.65
C PHE A 215 -5.02 8.54 5.07
N VAL A 216 -4.87 7.47 4.31
CA VAL A 216 -3.90 6.41 4.58
C VAL A 216 -2.82 6.43 3.53
N ARG A 217 -1.57 6.24 3.94
CA ARG A 217 -0.46 6.04 3.03
C ARG A 217 0.28 4.75 3.37
N PHE A 218 0.36 3.86 2.39
CA PHE A 218 1.21 2.67 2.40
C PHE A 218 2.51 2.96 1.66
N SER A 219 3.62 2.31 2.06
CA SER A 219 4.92 2.56 1.46
C SER A 219 5.89 1.39 1.71
N THR A 220 6.94 1.28 0.91
CA THR A 220 8.16 0.59 1.32
C THR A 220 8.96 1.49 2.27
N VAL A 221 10.11 1.04 2.79
CA VAL A 221 10.96 1.83 3.70
C VAL A 221 12.27 2.24 3.05
N ALA A 222 13.04 1.28 2.55
CA ALA A 222 14.42 1.50 2.11
C ALA A 222 14.51 2.10 0.70
N GLY A 223 13.60 1.75 -0.20
CA GLY A 223 13.66 2.13 -1.60
C GLY A 223 13.37 3.58 -1.88
N GLU A 224 14.01 4.13 -2.92
CA GLU A 224 13.70 5.43 -3.48
C GLU A 224 12.32 5.42 -4.16
N ARG A 225 11.80 6.58 -4.51
CA ARG A 225 10.45 6.73 -5.10
C ARG A 225 10.22 5.89 -6.36
N GLY A 226 11.25 5.66 -7.16
CA GLY A 226 11.22 4.87 -8.39
C GLY A 226 11.47 3.37 -8.22
N SER A 227 11.70 2.88 -7.00
CA SER A 227 11.92 1.45 -6.75
C SER A 227 10.64 0.61 -6.93
N ALA A 228 10.78 -0.72 -7.04
CA ALA A 228 9.64 -1.62 -7.15
C ALA A 228 8.90 -1.83 -5.82
N ASP A 229 7.61 -2.15 -5.89
CA ASP A 229 6.76 -2.37 -4.72
C ASP A 229 7.05 -3.69 -3.99
N THR A 230 7.46 -4.74 -4.69
CA THR A 230 7.50 -6.11 -4.14
C THR A 230 8.86 -6.52 -3.59
N VAL A 231 9.75 -5.56 -3.36
CA VAL A 231 11.03 -5.80 -2.68
C VAL A 231 10.80 -6.32 -1.24
N ARG A 232 11.76 -7.13 -0.72
CA ARG A 232 11.77 -7.52 0.68
C ARG A 232 12.11 -6.31 1.53
N ASP A 233 11.09 -5.76 2.18
CA ASP A 233 11.20 -4.54 2.99
C ASP A 233 10.03 -4.46 3.97
N VAL A 234 10.17 -3.67 5.01
CA VAL A 234 9.06 -3.23 5.85
C VAL A 234 8.09 -2.41 5.01
N ARG A 235 6.80 -2.49 5.31
CA ARG A 235 5.79 -1.59 4.73
C ARG A 235 5.31 -0.59 5.76
N GLY A 236 5.37 0.69 5.40
CA GLY A 236 4.72 1.74 6.17
C GLY A 236 3.21 1.62 6.08
N PHE A 237 2.54 1.92 7.16
CA PHE A 237 1.08 1.98 7.30
C PHE A 237 0.75 3.22 8.14
N ALA A 238 0.66 4.37 7.48
CA ALA A 238 0.41 5.65 8.15
C ALA A 238 -1.03 6.09 7.95
N VAL A 239 -1.74 6.38 9.03
CA VAL A 239 -3.14 6.79 9.04
C VAL A 239 -3.26 8.17 9.66
N LYS A 240 -3.77 9.13 8.90
CA LYS A 240 -4.14 10.46 9.37
C LYS A 240 -5.65 10.50 9.61
N PHE A 241 -6.06 10.76 10.85
CA PHE A 241 -7.46 10.99 11.23
C PHE A 241 -7.72 12.48 11.29
N TYR A 242 -8.74 12.93 10.60
CA TYR A 242 -9.19 14.33 10.64
C TYR A 242 -10.34 14.46 11.60
N THR A 243 -10.01 14.83 12.84
CA THR A 243 -11.00 14.93 13.90
C THR A 243 -11.40 16.38 14.17
N GLU A 244 -12.53 16.59 14.81
CA GLU A 244 -12.98 17.90 15.26
C GLU A 244 -12.10 18.50 16.39
N GLU A 245 -11.19 17.72 16.97
CA GLU A 245 -10.25 18.16 18.00
C GLU A 245 -8.80 18.27 17.49
N GLY A 246 -8.58 18.13 16.18
CA GLY A 246 -7.29 18.18 15.52
C GLY A 246 -6.99 16.92 14.71
N ASN A 247 -5.84 16.89 14.05
CA ASN A 247 -5.38 15.70 13.34
C ASN A 247 -4.69 14.73 14.33
N TRP A 248 -5.02 13.46 14.22
CA TRP A 248 -4.28 12.37 14.85
C TRP A 248 -3.59 11.52 13.79
N ASP A 249 -2.28 11.33 13.91
CA ASP A 249 -1.49 10.50 12.99
C ASP A 249 -1.00 9.24 13.68
N LEU A 250 -1.55 8.09 13.32
CA LEU A 250 -1.04 6.78 13.72
C LEU A 250 -0.06 6.29 12.64
N VAL A 251 1.24 6.50 12.89
CA VAL A 251 2.31 6.24 11.91
C VAL A 251 2.95 4.88 12.19
N GLY A 252 2.37 3.85 11.62
CA GLY A 252 2.73 2.45 11.83
C GLY A 252 3.45 1.78 10.68
N ASN A 253 3.73 0.50 10.87
CA ASN A 253 4.35 -0.42 9.92
C ASN A 253 3.60 -1.75 9.89
N ASN A 254 3.86 -2.58 8.87
CA ASN A 254 3.34 -3.95 8.80
C ASN A 254 4.11 -4.98 9.65
N ILE A 255 5.13 -4.54 10.34
CA ILE A 255 5.92 -5.30 11.32
C ILE A 255 5.83 -4.59 12.68
N PRO A 256 5.55 -5.30 13.80
CA PRO A 256 5.25 -4.68 15.08
C PRO A 256 6.46 -4.19 15.86
N VAL A 257 7.66 -4.48 15.39
CA VAL A 257 8.95 -4.14 16.02
C VAL A 257 9.83 -3.35 15.05
N PHE A 258 10.92 -2.79 15.59
CA PHE A 258 11.90 -2.04 14.80
C PHE A 258 13.33 -2.53 15.09
N PHE A 259 14.30 -2.09 14.28
CA PHE A 259 15.70 -2.55 14.33
C PHE A 259 16.46 -2.05 15.56
N ILE A 260 16.03 -0.96 16.16
CA ILE A 260 16.77 -0.22 17.16
C ILE A 260 15.88 0.17 18.34
N GLN A 261 16.48 0.29 19.50
CA GLN A 261 15.82 0.66 20.75
C GLN A 261 15.80 2.16 21.03
N ASP A 262 16.70 2.91 20.39
CA ASP A 262 16.92 4.34 20.66
C ASP A 262 17.07 5.09 19.34
N ALA A 263 16.43 6.25 19.22
CA ALA A 263 16.45 7.11 18.04
C ALA A 263 17.87 7.60 17.67
N MET A 264 18.83 7.59 18.58
CA MET A 264 20.24 7.89 18.31
C MET A 264 20.80 7.03 17.18
N LYS A 265 20.30 5.78 17.03
CA LYS A 265 20.72 4.83 16.02
C LYS A 265 19.91 4.87 14.71
N PHE A 266 18.91 5.75 14.62
CA PHE A 266 18.07 5.85 13.43
C PHE A 266 18.86 6.28 12.18
N PRO A 267 19.71 7.34 12.20
CA PRO A 267 20.53 7.67 11.05
C PRO A 267 21.45 6.52 10.63
N ASP A 268 22.06 5.82 11.60
CA ASP A 268 22.99 4.73 11.31
C ASP A 268 22.31 3.56 10.59
N VAL A 269 21.15 3.09 11.08
CA VAL A 269 20.41 2.00 10.42
C VAL A 269 19.92 2.41 9.04
N VAL A 270 19.53 3.67 8.85
CA VAL A 270 19.09 4.18 7.55
C VAL A 270 20.26 4.23 6.58
N HIS A 271 21.42 4.75 6.99
CA HIS A 271 22.63 4.75 6.16
C HIS A 271 23.05 3.33 5.78
N ALA A 272 22.95 2.37 6.71
CA ALA A 272 23.31 0.98 6.46
C ALA A 272 22.41 0.28 5.43
N VAL A 273 21.11 0.61 5.41
CA VAL A 273 20.14 -0.03 4.49
C VAL A 273 20.00 0.68 3.15
N LYS A 274 20.37 1.98 3.08
CA LYS A 274 20.36 2.75 1.84
C LYS A 274 21.50 2.33 0.91
N PRO A 275 21.47 2.75 -0.38
CA PRO A 275 22.57 2.53 -1.30
C PRO A 275 23.92 3.05 -0.75
N GLU A 276 24.98 2.33 -1.01
CA GLU A 276 26.33 2.73 -0.59
C GLU A 276 26.72 4.05 -1.24
N PRO A 277 27.30 5.01 -0.47
CA PRO A 277 27.44 6.40 -0.93
C PRO A 277 28.40 6.59 -2.09
N HIS A 278 29.38 5.68 -2.30
CA HIS A 278 30.39 5.81 -3.34
C HIS A 278 29.92 5.40 -4.73
N HIS A 279 28.83 4.61 -4.84
CA HIS A 279 28.31 4.14 -6.14
C HIS A 279 26.78 4.04 -6.23
N GLN A 280 26.04 4.35 -5.19
CA GLN A 280 24.57 4.33 -5.15
C GLN A 280 23.93 2.97 -5.47
N MET A 281 24.60 1.87 -5.09
CA MET A 281 24.08 0.50 -5.17
C MET A 281 24.07 -0.15 -3.78
N PRO A 282 23.23 -1.17 -3.54
CA PRO A 282 22.07 -1.59 -4.29
C PRO A 282 20.87 -0.68 -4.01
N GLN A 283 19.94 -0.56 -4.96
CA GLN A 283 18.71 0.16 -4.74
C GLN A 283 17.68 -0.75 -4.05
N ALA A 284 17.06 -0.27 -2.96
CA ALA A 284 15.96 -0.91 -2.27
C ALA A 284 16.21 -2.38 -1.89
N SER A 285 17.42 -2.72 -1.44
CA SER A 285 17.78 -4.08 -1.11
C SER A 285 18.57 -4.17 0.19
N SER A 286 18.17 -5.08 1.09
CA SER A 286 18.94 -5.45 2.27
C SER A 286 20.02 -6.51 1.96
N ALA A 287 20.14 -6.97 0.72
CA ALA A 287 21.10 -7.99 0.30
C ALA A 287 22.48 -7.38 -0.02
N HIS A 288 23.11 -6.70 0.93
CA HIS A 288 24.42 -6.10 0.77
C HIS A 288 25.20 -5.95 2.08
N ASP A 289 26.49 -5.69 1.99
CA ASP A 289 27.42 -5.75 3.12
C ASP A 289 27.10 -4.74 4.22
N THR A 290 26.80 -3.49 3.90
CA THR A 290 26.62 -2.44 4.91
C THR A 290 25.42 -2.70 5.82
N PHE A 291 24.30 -3.18 5.27
CA PHE A 291 23.15 -3.55 6.07
C PHE A 291 23.49 -4.69 7.05
N TRP A 292 24.08 -5.77 6.56
CA TRP A 292 24.38 -6.93 7.38
C TRP A 292 25.56 -6.69 8.33
N ASP A 293 26.50 -5.80 7.98
CA ASP A 293 27.53 -5.36 8.91
C ASP A 293 26.91 -4.65 10.12
N PHE A 294 26.04 -3.65 9.88
CA PHE A 294 25.32 -2.97 10.95
C PHE A 294 24.51 -3.95 11.81
N ILE A 295 23.70 -4.81 11.19
CA ILE A 295 22.87 -5.79 11.90
C ILE A 295 23.72 -6.72 12.76
N SER A 296 24.82 -7.25 12.22
CA SER A 296 25.69 -8.19 12.94
C SER A 296 26.43 -7.59 14.13
N LEU A 297 26.51 -6.25 14.19
CA LEU A 297 27.09 -5.47 15.28
C LEU A 297 26.05 -4.90 16.26
N MET A 298 24.76 -5.03 15.91
CA MET A 298 23.62 -4.52 16.67
C MET A 298 22.66 -5.65 17.05
N PRO A 299 22.99 -6.48 18.06
CA PRO A 299 22.18 -7.65 18.40
C PRO A 299 20.74 -7.34 18.79
N GLU A 300 20.42 -6.13 19.23
CA GLU A 300 19.06 -5.65 19.47
C GLU A 300 18.16 -5.72 18.21
N SER A 301 18.76 -5.72 17.02
CA SER A 301 18.04 -5.83 15.74
C SER A 301 17.53 -7.25 15.45
N MET A 302 17.99 -8.27 16.18
CA MET A 302 17.76 -9.67 15.80
C MET A 302 16.28 -10.05 15.72
N HIS A 303 15.46 -9.58 16.66
CA HIS A 303 14.01 -9.84 16.62
C HIS A 303 13.39 -9.26 15.33
N MET A 304 13.70 -7.99 15.02
CA MET A 304 13.22 -7.33 13.80
C MET A 304 13.69 -8.05 12.54
N VAL A 305 14.94 -8.53 12.51
CA VAL A 305 15.49 -9.26 11.36
C VAL A 305 14.78 -10.58 11.12
N MET A 306 14.38 -11.29 12.17
CA MET A 306 13.54 -12.49 12.02
C MET A 306 12.22 -12.17 11.30
N TRP A 307 11.57 -11.05 11.66
CA TRP A 307 10.37 -10.57 10.97
C TRP A 307 10.66 -10.13 9.53
N GLN A 308 11.77 -9.44 9.30
CA GLN A 308 12.19 -8.97 7.97
C GLN A 308 12.45 -10.14 7.01
N MET A 309 13.00 -11.24 7.51
CA MET A 309 13.27 -12.44 6.70
C MET A 309 12.02 -13.32 6.53
N SER A 310 10.95 -13.06 7.27
CA SER A 310 9.68 -13.75 7.08
C SER A 310 8.90 -13.22 5.87
N ASP A 311 7.84 -13.93 5.53
CA ASP A 311 6.93 -13.56 4.42
C ASP A 311 6.16 -12.25 4.68
N ARG A 312 6.17 -11.74 5.91
CA ARG A 312 5.57 -10.43 6.23
C ARG A 312 6.26 -9.27 5.50
N ALA A 313 7.52 -9.43 5.12
CA ALA A 313 8.26 -8.44 4.35
C ALA A 313 7.98 -8.47 2.84
N ILE A 314 7.17 -9.42 2.36
CA ILE A 314 6.74 -9.54 0.96
C ILE A 314 5.21 -9.76 0.87
N PRO A 315 4.39 -8.83 1.38
CA PRO A 315 2.94 -9.00 1.35
C PRO A 315 2.42 -9.15 -0.07
N ARG A 316 1.33 -9.91 -0.24
CA ARG A 316 0.66 -10.02 -1.54
C ARG A 316 0.11 -8.67 -2.02
N SER A 317 -0.37 -7.84 -1.09
CA SER A 317 -1.02 -6.58 -1.37
C SER A 317 -1.04 -5.72 -0.10
N PHE A 318 -1.15 -4.41 -0.26
CA PHE A 318 -1.43 -3.54 0.90
C PHE A 318 -2.73 -3.94 1.61
N ARG A 319 -3.72 -4.47 0.88
CA ARG A 319 -5.02 -4.90 1.41
C ARG A 319 -4.97 -6.18 2.27
N THR A 320 -3.85 -6.90 2.23
CA THR A 320 -3.67 -8.21 2.89
C THR A 320 -2.47 -8.23 3.82
N MET A 321 -2.08 -7.09 4.37
CA MET A 321 -1.04 -6.96 5.39
C MET A 321 -1.61 -6.33 6.66
N GLN A 322 -1.08 -6.73 7.82
CA GLN A 322 -1.37 -6.05 9.09
C GLN A 322 -0.67 -4.69 9.15
N GLY A 323 -1.13 -3.85 10.07
CA GLY A 323 -0.44 -2.63 10.46
C GLY A 323 -0.31 -2.55 11.97
N PHE A 324 0.77 -1.97 12.46
CA PHE A 324 1.07 -1.86 13.89
C PHE A 324 1.52 -0.45 14.21
N GLY A 325 1.01 0.10 15.31
CA GLY A 325 1.48 1.38 15.84
C GLY A 325 2.90 1.33 16.36
N VAL A 326 3.48 0.15 16.50
CA VAL A 326 4.81 -0.21 17.01
C VAL A 326 4.97 0.16 18.49
N HIS A 327 4.85 1.44 18.81
CA HIS A 327 5.08 1.98 20.16
C HIS A 327 3.94 1.70 21.13
N THR A 328 4.24 1.80 22.40
CA THR A 328 3.23 1.86 23.46
C THR A 328 2.83 3.32 23.66
N PHE A 329 1.53 3.60 23.62
CA PHE A 329 0.93 4.90 23.92
C PHE A 329 0.13 4.82 25.22
N ARG A 330 -0.47 5.94 25.61
CA ARG A 330 -1.46 6.00 26.70
C ARG A 330 -2.81 6.43 26.15
N LEU A 331 -3.84 5.71 26.53
CA LEU A 331 -5.22 6.18 26.44
C LEU A 331 -5.57 6.89 27.72
N VAL A 332 -6.24 8.05 27.63
CA VAL A 332 -6.60 8.88 28.79
C VAL A 332 -8.10 9.12 28.75
N ASN A 333 -8.81 8.68 29.79
CA ASN A 333 -10.26 8.84 29.88
C ASN A 333 -10.66 10.25 30.37
N ALA A 334 -11.96 10.49 30.49
CA ALA A 334 -12.49 11.77 30.95
C ALA A 334 -12.09 12.11 32.41
N ALA A 335 -11.84 11.12 33.26
CA ALA A 335 -11.37 11.32 34.63
C ALA A 335 -9.85 11.62 34.69
N GLY A 336 -9.14 11.44 33.58
CA GLY A 336 -7.70 11.61 33.49
C GLY A 336 -6.91 10.36 33.86
N GLU A 337 -7.55 9.23 33.98
CA GLU A 337 -6.88 7.94 34.21
C GLU A 337 -6.26 7.46 32.90
N ALA A 338 -5.05 6.92 33.04
CA ALA A 338 -4.25 6.46 31.89
C ALA A 338 -4.14 4.94 31.86
N THR A 339 -4.27 4.38 30.67
CA THR A 339 -4.05 2.96 30.38
C THR A 339 -3.05 2.83 29.22
N LEU A 340 -2.06 1.95 29.34
CA LEU A 340 -1.13 1.66 28.27
C LEU A 340 -1.82 0.93 27.12
N VAL A 341 -1.43 1.25 25.88
CA VAL A 341 -2.08 0.70 24.68
C VAL A 341 -1.07 0.44 23.56
N LYS A 342 -1.29 -0.66 22.83
CA LYS A 342 -0.72 -0.88 21.49
C LYS A 342 -1.84 -0.98 20.46
N PHE A 343 -1.62 -0.38 19.28
CA PHE A 343 -2.59 -0.33 18.19
C PHE A 343 -2.23 -1.31 17.07
N HIS A 344 -3.23 -2.05 16.58
CA HIS A 344 -3.10 -3.06 15.53
C HIS A 344 -4.17 -2.86 14.46
N TRP A 345 -3.76 -2.93 13.19
CA TRP A 345 -4.64 -3.01 12.04
C TRP A 345 -4.64 -4.44 11.50
N THR A 346 -5.79 -5.08 11.49
CA THR A 346 -5.93 -6.43 10.93
C THR A 346 -6.79 -6.37 9.68
N PRO A 347 -6.26 -6.80 8.51
CA PRO A 347 -7.03 -6.78 7.27
C PRO A 347 -8.16 -7.80 7.31
N VAL A 348 -9.36 -7.41 6.90
CA VAL A 348 -10.54 -8.28 6.88
C VAL A 348 -10.37 -9.41 5.87
N LEU A 349 -9.66 -9.16 4.75
CA LEU A 349 -9.32 -10.18 3.75
C LEU A 349 -8.23 -11.17 4.19
N GLY A 350 -7.70 -11.01 5.41
CA GLY A 350 -6.63 -11.85 5.93
C GLY A 350 -5.22 -11.42 5.52
N THR A 351 -4.23 -12.07 6.14
CA THR A 351 -2.81 -11.82 5.89
C THR A 351 -2.28 -12.81 4.86
N HIS A 352 -1.81 -12.28 3.73
CA HIS A 352 -1.31 -13.09 2.61
C HIS A 352 0.00 -12.53 2.07
N SER A 353 0.93 -13.42 1.75
CA SER A 353 2.25 -13.09 1.20
C SER A 353 2.41 -13.57 -0.24
N LEU A 354 3.43 -13.03 -0.89
CA LEU A 354 4.02 -13.60 -2.10
C LEU A 354 4.99 -14.73 -1.71
N ASP A 355 5.40 -15.53 -2.69
CA ASP A 355 6.64 -16.30 -2.64
C ASP A 355 7.81 -15.40 -3.07
N TRP A 356 9.05 -15.69 -2.64
CA TRP A 356 10.19 -14.83 -2.97
C TRP A 356 10.52 -14.82 -4.46
N ASP A 357 10.48 -15.98 -5.13
CA ASP A 357 10.71 -16.08 -6.58
C ASP A 357 9.63 -15.28 -7.35
N GLU A 358 8.38 -15.36 -6.89
CA GLU A 358 7.27 -14.57 -7.41
C GLU A 358 7.51 -13.06 -7.23
N ALA A 359 7.90 -12.63 -6.03
CA ALA A 359 8.14 -11.23 -5.71
C ALA A 359 9.22 -10.60 -6.58
N VAL A 360 10.32 -11.32 -6.84
CA VAL A 360 11.40 -10.89 -7.73
C VAL A 360 10.91 -10.74 -9.18
N LYS A 361 10.10 -11.68 -9.66
CA LYS A 361 9.55 -11.65 -11.02
C LYS A 361 8.52 -10.53 -11.20
N ILE A 362 7.68 -10.30 -10.21
CA ILE A 362 6.72 -9.19 -10.22
C ILE A 362 7.46 -7.85 -10.28
N ALA A 363 8.55 -7.69 -9.53
CA ALA A 363 9.33 -6.44 -9.55
C ALA A 363 9.81 -6.04 -10.95
N GLY A 364 10.06 -7.03 -11.82
CA GLY A 364 10.40 -6.81 -13.23
C GLY A 364 9.19 -6.65 -14.15
N ALA A 365 8.12 -7.43 -13.92
CA ALA A 365 6.93 -7.45 -14.77
C ALA A 365 5.99 -6.25 -14.52
N ASP A 366 5.82 -5.86 -13.25
CA ASP A 366 5.02 -4.70 -12.84
C ASP A 366 5.59 -4.10 -11.54
N PRO A 367 6.52 -3.16 -11.63
CA PRO A 367 7.09 -2.51 -10.44
C PRO A 367 6.05 -1.77 -9.59
N ASP A 368 4.87 -1.45 -10.15
CA ASP A 368 3.74 -0.78 -9.50
C ASP A 368 2.68 -1.73 -8.93
N PHE A 369 3.00 -3.00 -8.75
CA PHE A 369 2.04 -4.07 -8.46
C PHE A 369 1.13 -3.79 -7.24
N HIS A 370 1.68 -3.37 -6.11
CA HIS A 370 0.88 -3.03 -4.93
C HIS A 370 0.11 -1.72 -5.11
N ARG A 371 0.72 -0.74 -5.76
CA ARG A 371 0.08 0.54 -6.10
C ARG A 371 -1.13 0.32 -7.00
N ARG A 372 -0.96 -0.48 -8.06
CA ARG A 372 -2.02 -0.85 -9.00
C ARG A 372 -3.13 -1.63 -8.31
N ASP A 373 -2.78 -2.63 -7.49
CA ASP A 373 -3.75 -3.44 -6.75
C ASP A 373 -4.64 -2.57 -5.84
N LEU A 374 -4.04 -1.63 -5.10
CA LEU A 374 -4.80 -0.70 -4.24
C LEU A 374 -5.73 0.20 -5.05
N TRP A 375 -5.20 0.79 -6.13
CA TRP A 375 -5.95 1.70 -7.00
C TRP A 375 -7.14 0.99 -7.65
N GLU A 376 -6.89 -0.13 -8.32
CA GLU A 376 -7.91 -0.87 -9.06
C GLU A 376 -8.96 -1.49 -8.12
N ALA A 377 -8.56 -1.96 -6.93
CA ALA A 377 -9.51 -2.47 -5.95
C ALA A 377 -10.50 -1.37 -5.51
N ILE A 378 -10.03 -0.16 -5.25
CA ILE A 378 -10.89 0.97 -4.88
C ILE A 378 -11.78 1.39 -6.05
N GLU A 379 -11.23 1.52 -7.26
CA GLU A 379 -12.00 1.83 -8.47
C GLU A 379 -13.06 0.75 -8.77
N GLY A 380 -12.70 -0.51 -8.56
CA GLY A 380 -13.58 -1.66 -8.73
C GLY A 380 -14.59 -1.87 -7.60
N GLY A 381 -14.60 -1.01 -6.56
CA GLY A 381 -15.51 -1.14 -5.43
C GLY A 381 -15.17 -2.25 -4.42
N ALA A 382 -14.03 -2.95 -4.59
CA ALA A 382 -13.49 -3.92 -3.65
C ALA A 382 -12.69 -3.21 -2.55
N PHE A 383 -13.38 -2.38 -1.76
CA PHE A 383 -12.76 -1.49 -0.80
C PHE A 383 -11.92 -2.23 0.24
N PRO A 384 -10.65 -1.82 0.45
CA PRO A 384 -9.84 -2.36 1.54
C PRO A 384 -10.46 -2.06 2.90
N GLU A 385 -10.55 -3.07 3.75
CA GLU A 385 -11.10 -2.96 5.11
C GLU A 385 -10.13 -3.53 6.13
N TYR A 386 -9.99 -2.82 7.26
CA TYR A 386 -9.17 -3.23 8.39
C TYR A 386 -9.92 -3.04 9.70
N LEU A 387 -9.71 -3.95 10.64
CA LEU A 387 -10.15 -3.80 12.02
C LEU A 387 -9.06 -3.07 12.80
N LEU A 388 -9.43 -2.00 13.50
CA LEU A 388 -8.58 -1.44 14.53
C LEU A 388 -8.77 -2.24 15.80
N GLN A 389 -7.69 -2.87 16.24
CA GLN A 389 -7.65 -3.63 17.47
C GLN A 389 -6.63 -3.02 18.43
N ILE A 390 -6.90 -3.12 19.70
CA ILE A 390 -6.02 -2.61 20.75
C ILE A 390 -5.66 -3.72 21.74
N GLN A 391 -4.43 -3.67 22.22
CA GLN A 391 -4.00 -4.36 23.43
C GLN A 391 -3.91 -3.32 24.54
N THR A 392 -4.54 -3.54 25.68
CA THR A 392 -4.51 -2.64 26.84
C THR A 392 -3.97 -3.36 28.06
N PHE A 393 -3.17 -2.68 28.82
CA PHE A 393 -2.56 -3.18 30.05
C PHE A 393 -2.17 -2.03 30.97
N THR A 394 -2.00 -2.31 32.23
CA THR A 394 -1.61 -1.35 33.26
C THR A 394 -0.09 -1.25 33.39
N GLU A 395 0.41 -0.15 33.96
CA GLU A 395 1.84 -0.01 34.30
C GLU A 395 2.31 -1.16 35.22
N ALA A 396 1.48 -1.57 36.19
CA ALA A 396 1.81 -2.65 37.12
C ALA A 396 1.90 -4.03 36.46
N GLU A 397 1.12 -4.28 35.41
CA GLU A 397 1.24 -5.49 34.59
C GLU A 397 2.53 -5.45 33.78
N ALA A 398 2.82 -4.33 33.11
CA ALA A 398 4.02 -4.15 32.32
C ALA A 398 5.31 -4.29 33.14
N GLU A 399 5.33 -3.81 34.38
CA GLU A 399 6.48 -3.97 35.29
C GLU A 399 6.78 -5.42 35.65
N ARG A 400 5.75 -6.28 35.71
CA ARG A 400 5.91 -7.70 36.07
C ARG A 400 6.50 -8.54 34.93
N TRP A 401 6.36 -8.09 33.68
CA TRP A 401 6.87 -8.84 32.53
C TRP A 401 8.39 -8.77 32.44
N SER A 402 9.00 -9.82 31.92
CA SER A 402 10.45 -9.95 31.76
C SER A 402 11.04 -9.00 30.72
N PHE A 403 10.19 -8.39 29.89
CA PHE A 403 10.56 -7.43 28.87
C PHE A 403 9.98 -6.03 29.18
N ASP A 404 10.55 -5.00 28.55
CA ASP A 404 10.06 -3.64 28.68
C ASP A 404 9.13 -3.30 27.50
N VAL A 405 7.92 -2.82 27.80
CA VAL A 405 6.91 -2.46 26.79
C VAL A 405 7.26 -1.16 26.03
N LEU A 406 8.25 -0.40 26.51
CA LEU A 406 8.79 0.80 25.87
C LEU A 406 9.98 0.50 24.97
N ASP A 407 10.41 -0.76 24.90
CA ASP A 407 11.42 -1.22 23.95
C ASP A 407 10.75 -1.49 22.58
N ALA A 408 11.07 -0.68 21.58
CA ALA A 408 10.53 -0.80 20.23
C ALA A 408 10.92 -2.11 19.50
N THR A 409 11.85 -2.91 20.06
CA THR A 409 12.21 -4.24 19.55
C THR A 409 11.35 -5.36 20.16
N LYS A 410 10.39 -5.02 21.02
CA LYS A 410 9.55 -5.98 21.75
C LYS A 410 8.07 -5.85 21.34
N ILE A 411 7.38 -7.00 21.39
CA ILE A 411 5.92 -7.08 21.30
C ILE A 411 5.33 -7.40 22.67
N VAL A 412 4.05 -7.16 22.82
CA VAL A 412 3.23 -7.78 23.89
C VAL A 412 2.50 -8.95 23.24
N PRO A 413 2.81 -10.21 23.60
CA PRO A 413 2.09 -11.37 23.09
C PRO A 413 0.58 -11.31 23.39
N GLU A 414 -0.24 -11.81 22.48
CA GLU A 414 -1.72 -11.78 22.63
C GLU A 414 -2.19 -12.61 23.85
N GLU A 415 -1.40 -13.55 24.28
CA GLU A 415 -1.62 -14.37 25.49
C GLU A 415 -1.54 -13.54 26.78
N LEU A 416 -0.77 -12.43 26.78
CA LEU A 416 -0.65 -11.53 27.93
C LEU A 416 -1.64 -10.37 27.89
N ALA A 417 -1.93 -9.87 26.70
CA ALA A 417 -2.91 -8.81 26.45
C ALA A 417 -3.67 -9.12 25.15
N PRO A 418 -4.86 -9.73 25.22
CA PRO A 418 -5.65 -10.08 24.06
C PRO A 418 -6.06 -8.87 23.21
N LEU A 419 -6.17 -9.06 21.89
CA LEU A 419 -6.66 -8.05 20.97
C LEU A 419 -8.17 -7.79 21.17
N ARG A 420 -8.55 -6.52 21.29
CA ARG A 420 -9.92 -6.04 21.36
C ARG A 420 -10.21 -5.17 20.16
N THR A 421 -11.22 -5.53 19.36
CA THR A 421 -11.63 -4.73 18.19
C THR A 421 -12.43 -3.52 18.67
N VAL A 422 -12.01 -2.32 18.25
CA VAL A 422 -12.63 -1.04 18.67
C VAL A 422 -13.13 -0.22 17.50
N GLY A 423 -12.77 -0.59 16.27
CA GLY A 423 -13.21 0.13 15.09
C GLY A 423 -12.87 -0.55 13.78
N ARG A 424 -13.38 0.04 12.70
CA ARG A 424 -13.21 -0.40 11.33
C ARG A 424 -12.71 0.76 10.46
N LEU A 425 -11.70 0.51 9.65
CA LEU A 425 -11.17 1.40 8.63
C LEU A 425 -11.62 0.89 7.25
N VAL A 426 -12.18 1.76 6.44
CA VAL A 426 -12.57 1.47 5.06
C VAL A 426 -11.95 2.50 4.12
N LEU A 427 -11.23 2.04 3.10
CA LEU A 427 -10.63 2.88 2.06
C LEU A 427 -11.50 2.82 0.81
N ASN A 428 -12.22 3.89 0.52
CA ASN A 428 -13.28 3.88 -0.49
C ASN A 428 -13.09 4.91 -1.61
N ARG A 429 -11.92 5.60 -1.63
CA ARG A 429 -11.66 6.61 -2.64
C ARG A 429 -10.17 6.78 -2.94
N ASN A 430 -9.81 6.80 -4.22
CA ASN A 430 -8.48 7.14 -4.68
C ASN A 430 -8.21 8.67 -4.62
N PRO A 431 -6.96 9.11 -4.52
CA PRO A 431 -6.59 10.52 -4.68
C PRO A 431 -6.97 11.05 -6.07
N ASP A 432 -7.30 12.35 -6.16
CA ASP A 432 -7.48 13.06 -7.43
C ASP A 432 -6.14 13.36 -8.10
N ASN A 433 -5.16 13.72 -7.28
CA ASN A 433 -3.83 14.09 -7.74
C ASN A 433 -2.78 13.50 -6.79
N PHE A 434 -1.89 12.70 -7.35
CA PHE A 434 -0.85 12.03 -6.56
C PHE A 434 0.07 13.02 -5.85
N PHE A 435 0.50 14.09 -6.53
CA PHE A 435 1.40 15.07 -5.93
C PHE A 435 0.71 15.85 -4.81
N ALA A 436 -0.45 16.43 -5.10
CA ALA A 436 -1.17 17.27 -4.15
C ALA A 436 -1.62 16.52 -2.89
N GLU A 437 -2.00 15.25 -3.03
CA GLU A 437 -2.59 14.47 -1.94
C GLU A 437 -1.61 13.44 -1.35
N THR A 438 -0.91 12.66 -2.17
CA THR A 438 -0.03 11.57 -1.69
C THR A 438 1.42 12.02 -1.47
N GLU A 439 1.97 12.85 -2.37
CA GLU A 439 3.34 13.33 -2.22
C GLU A 439 3.44 14.39 -1.13
N GLN A 440 2.52 15.33 -1.05
CA GLN A 440 2.54 16.42 -0.09
C GLN A 440 1.98 16.07 1.30
N VAL A 441 1.33 14.91 1.48
CA VAL A 441 0.86 14.55 2.83
C VAL A 441 2.01 14.42 3.81
N ALA A 442 1.85 15.03 4.98
CA ALA A 442 2.77 14.98 6.10
C ALA A 442 2.17 14.18 7.24
N PHE A 443 2.86 13.12 7.67
CA PHE A 443 2.54 12.40 8.89
C PHE A 443 3.54 12.78 9.97
N CYS A 444 3.06 13.02 11.17
CA CYS A 444 3.90 13.34 12.34
C CYS A 444 3.40 12.55 13.54
N THR A 445 4.26 11.74 14.16
CA THR A 445 3.87 10.94 15.33
C THR A 445 3.44 11.80 16.52
N GLN A 446 3.88 13.06 16.59
CA GLN A 446 3.45 14.01 17.61
C GLN A 446 2.03 14.57 17.39
N HIS A 447 1.40 14.33 16.24
CA HIS A 447 0.00 14.71 16.04
C HIS A 447 -0.88 13.74 16.78
N ILE A 448 -1.27 14.11 18.00
CA ILE A 448 -2.20 13.40 18.86
C ILE A 448 -3.36 14.33 19.24
N VAL A 449 -4.43 13.75 19.73
CA VAL A 449 -5.63 14.48 20.18
C VAL A 449 -5.87 14.24 21.67
N PRO A 450 -6.65 15.09 22.37
CA PRO A 450 -7.00 14.85 23.75
C PRO A 450 -7.55 13.43 23.96
N GLY A 451 -7.00 12.71 24.93
CA GLY A 451 -7.35 11.30 25.17
C GLY A 451 -6.31 10.28 24.68
N ILE A 452 -5.28 10.74 23.97
CA ILE A 452 -4.10 9.94 23.60
C ILE A 452 -2.86 10.68 24.10
N ASP A 453 -1.89 9.96 24.67
CA ASP A 453 -0.64 10.55 25.17
C ASP A 453 0.56 9.65 24.89
N PHE A 454 1.75 10.23 24.97
CA PHE A 454 3.02 9.56 24.74
C PHE A 454 3.50 8.78 25.96
N THR A 455 4.42 7.88 25.71
CA THR A 455 5.24 7.21 26.71
C THR A 455 6.70 7.67 26.60
N ASN A 456 7.54 7.19 27.51
CA ASN A 456 8.98 7.45 27.49
C ASN A 456 9.76 6.51 26.55
N ASP A 457 9.11 5.88 25.59
CA ASP A 457 9.77 5.11 24.53
C ASP A 457 10.79 5.98 23.81
N PRO A 458 12.11 5.69 23.89
CA PRO A 458 13.15 6.57 23.36
C PRO A 458 13.13 6.69 21.83
N LEU A 459 12.65 5.66 21.15
CA LEU A 459 12.47 5.73 19.70
C LEU A 459 11.26 6.60 19.33
N LEU A 460 10.14 6.51 20.03
CA LEU A 460 8.97 7.35 19.82
C LEU A 460 9.30 8.83 20.04
N GLN A 461 10.04 9.14 21.11
CA GLN A 461 10.44 10.52 21.40
C GLN A 461 11.30 11.11 20.28
N GLY A 462 12.25 10.36 19.73
CA GLY A 462 13.02 10.79 18.57
C GLY A 462 12.19 10.93 17.29
N ARG A 463 11.22 10.06 17.09
CA ARG A 463 10.28 10.15 15.95
C ARG A 463 9.44 11.42 16.03
N ASN A 464 8.98 11.83 17.22
CA ASN A 464 8.20 13.05 17.42
C ASN A 464 8.94 14.28 16.91
N PHE A 465 10.26 14.33 17.09
CA PHE A 465 11.10 15.40 16.52
C PHE A 465 11.31 15.23 15.01
N SER A 466 11.80 14.05 14.57
CA SER A 466 12.26 13.81 13.21
C SER A 466 11.17 14.04 12.16
N TYR A 467 9.94 13.59 12.43
CA TYR A 467 8.83 13.73 11.49
C TYR A 467 8.39 15.18 11.29
N LEU A 468 8.53 16.02 12.29
CA LEU A 468 8.27 17.45 12.16
C LEU A 468 9.41 18.14 11.40
N ASP A 469 10.65 17.86 11.79
CA ASP A 469 11.85 18.48 11.24
C ASP A 469 11.98 18.27 9.73
N THR A 470 11.81 17.04 9.27
CA THR A 470 11.92 16.72 7.84
C THR A 470 10.92 17.46 6.97
N GLN A 471 9.71 17.80 7.47
CA GLN A 471 8.70 18.51 6.72
C GLN A 471 9.08 19.96 6.42
N LEU A 472 9.90 20.59 7.25
CA LEU A 472 10.32 21.97 7.05
C LEU A 472 11.03 22.15 5.71
N THR A 473 11.95 21.25 5.37
CA THR A 473 12.65 21.28 4.08
C THR A 473 11.81 20.69 2.96
N ARG A 474 11.20 19.54 3.20
CA ARG A 474 10.48 18.81 2.15
C ARG A 474 9.23 19.54 1.64
N LEU A 475 8.52 20.25 2.52
CA LEU A 475 7.26 20.94 2.21
C LEU A 475 7.37 22.47 2.25
N GLY A 476 8.58 23.00 2.33
CA GLY A 476 8.85 24.42 2.11
C GLY A 476 8.57 25.34 3.30
N GLY A 477 8.67 24.84 4.54
CA GLY A 477 8.64 25.70 5.74
C GLY A 477 7.60 25.32 6.79
N PRO A 478 7.46 26.14 7.84
CA PRO A 478 6.66 25.80 9.03
C PRO A 478 5.14 25.75 8.78
N ASN A 479 4.67 26.32 7.68
CA ASN A 479 3.25 26.35 7.34
C ASN A 479 2.79 25.14 6.50
N PHE A 480 3.53 24.03 6.49
CA PHE A 480 3.17 22.83 5.73
C PHE A 480 1.80 22.25 6.12
N HIS A 481 1.31 22.54 7.31
CA HIS A 481 -0.02 22.17 7.78
C HIS A 481 -1.16 22.98 7.11
N GLU A 482 -0.86 24.05 6.36
CA GLU A 482 -1.82 24.78 5.54
C GLU A 482 -1.96 24.19 4.13
N ILE A 483 -1.11 23.24 3.73
CA ILE A 483 -1.32 22.45 2.52
C ILE A 483 -2.61 21.65 2.70
N PRO A 484 -3.55 21.69 1.73
CA PRO A 484 -4.92 21.18 1.93
C PRO A 484 -5.01 19.78 2.53
N ILE A 485 -4.20 18.83 2.06
CA ILE A 485 -4.20 17.45 2.57
C ILE A 485 -3.72 17.35 4.03
N ASN A 486 -2.95 18.32 4.51
CA ASN A 486 -2.41 18.35 5.87
C ASN A 486 -3.27 19.19 6.82
N ALA A 487 -4.12 20.06 6.26
CA ALA A 487 -4.91 20.96 7.05
C ALA A 487 -5.92 20.20 7.93
N PRO A 488 -6.01 20.55 9.23
CA PRO A 488 -7.03 19.98 10.09
C PRO A 488 -8.42 20.49 9.69
N VAL A 489 -9.45 19.69 9.96
CA VAL A 489 -10.86 20.14 9.87
C VAL A 489 -11.26 20.95 11.10
N ALA A 490 -10.57 20.75 12.22
CA ALA A 490 -10.69 21.58 13.41
C ALA A 490 -10.17 23.00 13.13
N GLU A 491 -10.80 24.00 13.71
CA GLU A 491 -10.35 25.37 13.59
C GLU A 491 -8.99 25.56 14.29
N VAL A 492 -8.08 26.28 13.63
CA VAL A 492 -6.75 26.58 14.16
C VAL A 492 -6.68 28.02 14.69
N HIS A 493 -6.52 28.15 15.99
CA HIS A 493 -6.36 29.43 16.69
C HIS A 493 -5.07 29.42 17.51
N ASN A 494 -4.07 30.16 17.04
CA ASN A 494 -2.78 30.30 17.74
C ASN A 494 -2.16 31.66 17.47
N ASN A 495 -1.01 31.91 18.11
CA ASN A 495 -0.25 33.14 17.94
C ASN A 495 0.86 33.04 16.88
N GLN A 496 0.92 31.94 16.13
CA GLN A 496 1.88 31.76 15.06
C GLN A 496 1.50 32.63 13.86
N ARG A 497 2.48 33.34 13.32
CA ARG A 497 2.33 34.26 12.20
C ARG A 497 3.50 34.10 11.24
N ASP A 498 3.29 34.54 10.00
CA ASP A 498 4.32 34.69 8.98
C ASP A 498 4.98 33.33 8.56
N GLY A 499 6.12 33.38 7.93
CA GLY A 499 6.84 32.21 7.40
C GLY A 499 6.41 31.84 5.99
N PHE A 500 7.22 31.03 5.31
CA PHE A 500 6.97 30.62 3.91
C PHE A 500 5.60 29.99 3.76
N HIS A 501 4.91 30.35 2.66
CA HIS A 501 3.62 29.80 2.22
C HIS A 501 2.47 30.01 3.22
N ARG A 502 2.56 30.98 4.12
CA ARG A 502 1.46 31.37 5.00
C ARG A 502 0.25 31.79 4.15
N GLN A 503 -0.90 31.12 4.37
CA GLN A 503 -2.15 31.42 3.67
C GLN A 503 -3.22 32.02 4.58
N ALA A 504 -3.19 31.73 5.87
CA ALA A 504 -4.14 32.24 6.82
C ALA A 504 -4.01 33.76 7.02
N ILE A 505 -5.10 34.49 6.88
CA ILE A 505 -5.19 35.94 7.09
C ILE A 505 -5.72 36.18 8.50
N ASN A 506 -4.83 36.21 9.48
CA ASN A 506 -5.20 36.45 10.86
C ASN A 506 -5.53 37.94 11.08
N ARG A 507 -6.70 38.22 11.66
CA ARG A 507 -7.13 39.57 11.99
C ARG A 507 -6.63 39.97 13.38
N GLY A 508 -6.42 41.26 13.58
CA GLY A 508 -6.06 41.83 14.89
C GLY A 508 -4.58 42.17 15.01
N ARG A 509 -4.26 42.93 16.01
CA ARG A 509 -2.92 43.48 16.24
C ARG A 509 -2.08 42.69 17.28
N VAL A 510 -2.68 41.66 17.90
CA VAL A 510 -2.08 40.90 18.99
C VAL A 510 -1.77 39.47 18.53
N ASN A 511 -0.53 39.05 18.70
CA ASN A 511 -0.05 37.70 18.40
C ASN A 511 0.84 37.15 19.55
N TYR A 512 0.58 37.61 20.79
CA TYR A 512 1.35 37.23 21.97
C TYR A 512 0.42 37.10 23.17
N GLU A 513 0.88 36.36 24.17
CA GLU A 513 0.21 36.15 25.44
C GLU A 513 1.23 36.24 26.58
N PRO A 514 0.91 36.88 27.74
CA PRO A 514 -0.36 37.55 28.06
C PRO A 514 -0.50 38.90 27.36
N ASN A 515 -1.76 39.33 27.10
CA ASN A 515 -2.01 40.67 26.57
C ASN A 515 -3.28 41.28 27.20
N SER A 516 -3.34 42.63 27.22
CA SER A 516 -4.50 43.39 27.66
C SER A 516 -5.24 44.06 26.49
N LEU A 517 -4.68 43.98 25.27
CA LEU A 517 -5.18 44.72 24.10
C LEU A 517 -6.30 44.00 23.36
N ALA A 518 -6.43 42.70 23.55
CA ALA A 518 -7.47 41.87 22.92
C ALA A 518 -8.15 40.91 23.92
N GLY A 519 -7.99 41.13 25.23
CA GLY A 519 -8.63 40.31 26.26
C GLY A 519 -7.97 38.89 26.41
N GLY A 520 -6.74 38.71 25.94
CA GLY A 520 -6.00 37.45 26.06
C GLY A 520 -5.49 37.21 27.48
N CYS A 521 -6.36 36.60 28.32
CA CYS A 521 -5.98 36.17 29.66
C CYS A 521 -5.95 34.64 29.71
N PRO A 522 -4.80 33.99 29.93
CA PRO A 522 -4.69 32.55 29.96
C PRO A 522 -5.57 31.87 31.00
N PHE A 523 -5.91 32.58 32.09
CA PHE A 523 -6.80 32.08 33.13
C PHE A 523 -8.29 32.01 32.75
N GLN A 524 -8.70 32.68 31.66
CA GLN A 524 -10.10 32.65 31.18
C GLN A 524 -10.44 31.43 30.35
N ALA A 525 -9.43 30.80 29.71
CA ALA A 525 -9.62 29.62 28.87
C ALA A 525 -9.95 28.35 29.68
N GLY A 526 -9.50 28.29 30.94
CA GLY A 526 -9.62 27.09 31.78
C GLY A 526 -8.84 25.90 31.24
N ALA A 527 -8.96 24.77 31.90
CA ALA A 527 -8.28 23.53 31.55
C ALA A 527 -9.00 22.72 30.44
N ARG A 528 -9.28 23.32 29.30
CA ARG A 528 -10.00 22.67 28.19
C ARG A 528 -9.12 22.02 27.14
N GLY A 529 -7.80 22.20 27.22
CA GLY A 529 -6.87 21.72 26.24
C GLY A 529 -6.29 20.34 26.56
N PHE A 530 -5.33 19.95 25.74
CA PHE A 530 -4.48 18.81 25.99
C PHE A 530 -3.61 19.07 27.23
N ALA A 531 -3.52 18.09 28.13
CA ALA A 531 -2.58 18.06 29.23
C ALA A 531 -2.00 16.64 29.32
N SER A 532 -0.67 16.53 29.33
CA SER A 532 -0.01 15.24 29.40
C SER A 532 -0.22 14.56 30.77
N VAL A 533 -0.18 13.24 30.77
CA VAL A 533 -0.20 12.45 32.02
C VAL A 533 1.01 12.78 32.89
N ALA A 534 2.17 12.97 32.25
CA ALA A 534 3.41 13.32 32.93
C ALA A 534 3.30 14.65 33.69
N GLU A 535 2.70 15.68 33.10
CA GLU A 535 2.48 16.98 33.78
C GLU A 535 1.60 16.84 35.03
N ARG A 536 0.56 16.01 34.96
CA ARG A 536 -0.33 15.76 36.10
C ARG A 536 0.35 14.96 37.21
N LEU A 537 1.20 14.00 36.87
CA LEU A 537 1.97 13.22 37.87
C LEU A 537 3.06 14.07 38.53
N LEU A 538 3.73 14.95 37.78
CA LEU A 538 4.74 15.86 38.32
C LEU A 538 4.15 16.85 39.32
N ALA A 539 2.91 17.28 39.15
CA ALA A 539 2.20 18.14 40.10
C ALA A 539 1.95 17.45 41.48
N GLN A 540 2.07 16.12 41.53
CA GLN A 540 1.85 15.32 42.73
C GLN A 540 3.13 14.80 43.40
N GLN A 541 4.30 14.87 42.71
CA GLN A 541 5.58 14.41 43.21
C GLN A 541 6.46 15.57 43.66
N ALA A 542 7.11 15.44 44.83
CA ALA A 542 8.13 16.35 45.26
C ALA A 542 9.30 16.33 44.28
N ALA A 543 9.66 17.50 43.75
CA ALA A 543 10.63 17.63 42.68
C ALA A 543 12.05 17.29 43.18
N THR A 544 12.48 16.06 42.91
CA THR A 544 13.92 15.76 42.77
C THR A 544 14.24 15.76 41.26
N GLU A 545 15.21 16.59 40.87
CA GLU A 545 15.66 16.63 39.50
C GLU A 545 16.17 15.24 39.08
N PRO A 546 15.62 14.61 38.01
CA PRO A 546 16.06 13.28 37.65
C PRO A 546 17.50 13.31 37.13
N SER A 547 18.29 12.27 37.45
CA SER A 547 19.67 12.14 37.00
C SER A 547 19.74 12.11 35.48
N LYS A 548 20.59 12.93 34.87
CA LYS A 548 20.87 12.96 33.45
C LYS A 548 21.99 11.97 33.13
N LEU A 549 21.65 10.87 32.43
CA LEU A 549 22.62 9.83 32.11
C LEU A 549 22.39 9.29 30.69
N ARG A 550 23.44 8.73 30.10
CA ARG A 550 23.37 7.99 28.82
C ARG A 550 23.47 6.50 29.12
N ALA A 551 22.32 5.85 29.21
CA ALA A 551 22.22 4.43 29.48
C ALA A 551 20.90 3.87 28.93
N LYS A 552 20.80 2.54 28.87
CA LYS A 552 19.56 1.82 28.56
C LYS A 552 19.02 1.15 29.84
N PRO A 553 17.71 0.93 29.96
CA PRO A 553 17.11 0.12 31.01
C PRO A 553 17.66 -1.31 30.99
N GLU A 554 17.75 -1.97 32.15
CA GLU A 554 18.30 -3.31 32.27
C GLU A 554 17.55 -4.33 31.39
N LYS A 555 16.21 -4.27 31.34
CA LYS A 555 15.38 -5.16 30.51
C LYS A 555 15.64 -5.02 29.01
N PHE A 556 16.24 -3.91 28.55
CA PHE A 556 16.63 -3.73 27.13
C PHE A 556 17.82 -4.62 26.72
N ALA A 557 18.55 -5.21 27.68
CA ALA A 557 19.71 -6.05 27.41
C ALA A 557 19.36 -7.43 26.81
N ASP A 558 18.13 -7.89 26.97
CA ASP A 558 17.69 -9.14 26.37
C ASP A 558 17.29 -8.93 24.89
N HIS A 559 18.14 -9.35 23.98
CA HIS A 559 17.94 -9.26 22.55
C HIS A 559 17.44 -10.55 21.90
N THR A 560 17.29 -11.62 22.65
CA THR A 560 17.20 -12.99 22.14
C THR A 560 15.87 -13.67 22.43
N THR A 561 15.29 -13.46 23.60
CA THR A 561 14.08 -14.19 24.04
C THR A 561 12.93 -14.02 23.05
N GLN A 562 12.62 -12.82 22.60
CA GLN A 562 11.52 -12.61 21.68
C GLN A 562 11.86 -12.97 20.21
N ALA A 563 13.12 -12.96 19.80
CA ALA A 563 13.54 -13.54 18.54
C ALA A 563 13.32 -15.06 18.50
N ARG A 564 13.59 -15.75 19.63
CA ARG A 564 13.25 -17.18 19.84
C ARG A 564 11.76 -17.43 19.83
N LEU A 565 11.01 -16.60 20.54
CA LEU A 565 9.53 -16.65 20.54
C LEU A 565 9.00 -16.59 19.11
N PHE A 566 9.43 -15.60 18.32
CA PHE A 566 8.99 -15.46 16.94
C PHE A 566 9.30 -16.72 16.12
N TRP A 567 10.56 -17.20 16.15
CA TRP A 567 10.97 -18.40 15.42
C TRP A 567 10.18 -19.65 15.86
N ALA A 568 10.03 -19.87 17.15
CA ALA A 568 9.31 -21.02 17.70
C ALA A 568 7.82 -21.01 17.30
N SER A 569 7.26 -19.84 17.08
CA SER A 569 5.85 -19.62 16.72
C SER A 569 5.54 -19.83 15.23
N GLN A 570 6.57 -19.93 14.37
CA GLN A 570 6.37 -20.09 12.94
C GLN A 570 6.06 -21.54 12.57
N THR A 571 5.21 -21.75 11.56
CA THR A 571 4.94 -23.06 10.98
C THR A 571 6.19 -23.60 10.24
N PRO A 572 6.26 -24.90 9.92
CA PRO A 572 7.39 -25.44 9.14
C PRO A 572 7.61 -24.74 7.80
N VAL A 573 6.54 -24.35 7.11
CA VAL A 573 6.62 -23.61 5.85
C VAL A 573 7.24 -22.23 6.07
N GLU A 574 6.78 -21.49 7.04
CA GLU A 574 7.31 -20.15 7.37
C GLU A 574 8.78 -20.22 7.80
N ARG A 575 9.16 -21.23 8.60
CA ARG A 575 10.57 -21.46 8.98
C ARG A 575 11.44 -21.72 7.76
N GLN A 576 10.94 -22.51 6.81
CA GLN A 576 11.64 -22.78 5.55
C GLN A 576 11.82 -21.50 4.73
N HIS A 577 10.80 -20.66 4.65
CA HIS A 577 10.89 -19.37 3.96
C HIS A 577 11.89 -18.43 4.62
N ILE A 578 11.91 -18.37 5.96
CA ILE A 578 12.90 -17.57 6.70
C ILE A 578 14.33 -18.06 6.43
N ALA A 579 14.56 -19.37 6.48
CA ALA A 579 15.89 -19.94 6.19
C ALA A 579 16.34 -19.62 4.76
N ARG A 580 15.44 -19.75 3.77
CA ARG A 580 15.70 -19.37 2.37
C ARG A 580 15.98 -17.87 2.22
N ALA A 581 15.28 -17.02 2.95
CA ALA A 581 15.52 -15.59 2.92
C ALA A 581 16.91 -15.25 3.44
N PHE A 582 17.34 -15.82 4.57
CA PHE A 582 18.71 -15.67 5.07
C PHE A 582 19.74 -16.19 4.06
N ARG A 583 19.53 -17.36 3.46
CA ARG A 583 20.38 -17.89 2.41
C ARG A 583 20.53 -16.90 1.25
N PHE A 584 19.40 -16.41 0.71
CA PHE A 584 19.41 -15.48 -0.40
C PHE A 584 20.16 -14.18 -0.06
N GLU A 585 19.80 -13.56 1.04
CA GLU A 585 20.36 -12.27 1.46
C GLU A 585 21.86 -12.39 1.76
N LEU A 586 22.27 -13.36 2.60
CA LEU A 586 23.65 -13.52 3.02
C LEU A 586 24.58 -14.07 1.91
N THR A 587 24.05 -14.81 0.93
CA THR A 587 24.83 -15.22 -0.23
C THR A 587 25.31 -14.01 -1.05
N ARG A 588 24.57 -12.92 -1.04
CA ARG A 588 24.91 -11.68 -1.74
C ARG A 588 25.89 -10.78 -0.97
N VAL A 589 26.06 -11.01 0.32
CA VAL A 589 27.09 -10.34 1.14
C VAL A 589 28.45 -10.82 0.71
N GLN A 590 29.36 -9.92 0.36
CA GLN A 590 30.70 -10.28 -0.18
C GLN A 590 31.68 -10.59 0.93
N THR A 591 31.61 -9.93 2.07
CA THR A 591 32.52 -10.07 3.20
C THR A 591 32.20 -11.29 4.04
N GLN A 592 33.06 -12.31 3.99
CA GLN A 592 32.87 -13.58 4.72
C GLN A 592 32.70 -13.38 6.24
N ALA A 593 33.48 -12.47 6.84
CA ALA A 593 33.42 -12.22 8.29
C ALA A 593 32.03 -11.69 8.73
N ILE A 594 31.33 -10.96 7.87
CA ILE A 594 29.95 -10.49 8.14
C ILE A 594 28.99 -11.68 8.13
N ARG A 595 29.09 -12.57 7.13
CA ARG A 595 28.30 -13.81 7.08
C ARG A 595 28.50 -14.64 8.33
N GLU A 596 29.76 -14.82 8.74
CA GLU A 596 30.11 -15.58 9.96
C GLU A 596 29.47 -14.95 11.20
N ARG A 597 29.60 -13.63 11.41
CA ARG A 597 28.97 -12.95 12.56
C ARG A 597 27.46 -13.14 12.55
N MET A 598 26.81 -13.06 11.40
CA MET A 598 25.37 -13.30 11.29
C MET A 598 24.99 -14.74 11.68
N VAL A 599 25.71 -15.74 11.20
CA VAL A 599 25.46 -17.15 11.59
C VAL A 599 25.70 -17.37 13.08
N ARG A 600 26.73 -16.76 13.68
CA ARG A 600 26.94 -16.76 15.12
C ARG A 600 25.77 -16.18 15.90
N MET A 601 25.17 -15.11 15.37
CA MET A 601 24.02 -14.43 15.97
C MET A 601 22.73 -15.26 15.81
N LEU A 602 22.51 -15.89 14.65
CA LEU A 602 21.40 -16.82 14.41
C LEU A 602 21.46 -18.02 15.35
N ARG A 603 22.66 -18.49 15.71
CA ARG A 603 22.85 -19.60 16.67
C ARG A 603 22.30 -19.26 18.05
N ASN A 604 22.27 -18.01 18.43
CA ASN A 604 21.61 -17.56 19.67
C ASN A 604 20.08 -17.62 19.58
N VAL A 605 19.51 -17.63 18.38
CA VAL A 605 18.07 -17.79 18.16
C VAL A 605 17.70 -19.27 18.10
N ASP A 606 18.29 -20.00 17.13
CA ASP A 606 18.03 -21.44 16.94
C ASP A 606 19.23 -22.13 16.29
N GLU A 607 19.65 -23.24 16.86
CA GLU A 607 20.79 -24.04 16.41
C GLU A 607 20.54 -24.64 15.01
N GLY A 608 19.32 -25.14 14.76
CA GLY A 608 18.95 -25.75 13.49
C GLY A 608 18.92 -24.75 12.35
N LEU A 609 18.36 -23.57 12.59
CA LEU A 609 18.37 -22.46 11.62
C LEU A 609 19.81 -22.05 11.28
N ALA A 610 20.64 -21.85 12.29
CA ALA A 610 22.04 -21.46 12.09
C ALA A 610 22.83 -22.52 11.32
N ALA A 611 22.64 -23.80 11.64
CA ALA A 611 23.30 -24.90 10.95
C ALA A 611 22.87 -25.00 9.49
N GLN A 612 21.59 -24.83 9.18
CA GLN A 612 21.07 -24.81 7.82
C GLN A 612 21.67 -23.64 7.03
N VAL A 613 21.61 -22.43 7.58
CA VAL A 613 22.16 -21.23 6.90
C VAL A 613 23.68 -21.36 6.70
N ALA A 614 24.44 -21.89 7.69
CA ALA A 614 25.86 -22.13 7.55
C ALA A 614 26.16 -23.12 6.40
N ALA A 615 25.44 -24.24 6.33
CA ALA A 615 25.58 -25.21 5.25
C ALA A 615 25.27 -24.60 3.87
N ASP A 616 24.19 -23.82 3.77
CA ASP A 616 23.79 -23.13 2.55
C ASP A 616 24.82 -22.08 2.09
N LEU A 617 25.58 -21.49 3.03
CA LEU A 617 26.69 -20.56 2.76
C LEU A 617 28.04 -21.26 2.54
N GLY A 618 28.08 -22.61 2.61
CA GLY A 618 29.29 -23.40 2.43
C GLY A 618 30.33 -23.20 3.53
N MET A 619 29.91 -22.91 4.76
CA MET A 619 30.80 -22.64 5.88
C MET A 619 30.54 -23.58 7.07
N PRO A 620 31.54 -23.87 7.92
CA PRO A 620 31.32 -24.60 9.15
C PRO A 620 30.44 -23.77 10.09
N LEU A 621 29.67 -24.45 10.96
CA LEU A 621 28.88 -23.77 11.98
C LEU A 621 29.82 -23.16 13.03
N PRO A 622 29.90 -21.81 13.16
CA PRO A 622 30.81 -21.16 14.09
C PRO A 622 30.25 -21.16 15.52
N GLU A 623 31.08 -20.87 16.52
CA GLU A 623 30.61 -20.66 17.90
C GLU A 623 29.60 -19.50 18.01
N PRO A 624 28.63 -19.57 18.94
CA PRO A 624 27.64 -18.51 19.08
C PRO A 624 28.26 -17.18 19.43
N LEU A 625 27.58 -16.08 19.09
CA LEU A 625 28.00 -14.76 19.50
C LEU A 625 27.76 -14.58 21.01
N SER A 626 28.69 -13.91 21.71
CA SER A 626 28.47 -13.53 23.11
C SER A 626 27.28 -12.63 23.26
N MET A 627 26.41 -12.92 24.22
CA MET A 627 25.21 -12.15 24.50
C MET A 627 25.46 -11.14 25.62
N VAL A 628 24.81 -9.97 25.55
CA VAL A 628 24.84 -8.95 26.60
C VAL A 628 24.13 -9.46 27.86
N ALA A 629 22.94 -10.05 27.65
CA ALA A 629 22.23 -10.81 28.68
C ALA A 629 21.79 -12.16 28.12
N PRO A 630 21.76 -13.22 28.94
CA PRO A 630 21.22 -14.48 28.50
C PRO A 630 19.70 -14.34 28.26
N PRO A 631 19.12 -15.19 27.39
CA PRO A 631 17.68 -15.21 27.22
C PRO A 631 17.00 -15.60 28.52
N VAL A 632 15.78 -15.10 28.73
CA VAL A 632 14.96 -15.47 29.87
C VAL A 632 14.73 -16.99 29.86
N LYS A 633 15.02 -17.66 30.97
CA LYS A 633 14.95 -19.12 31.05
C LYS A 633 13.52 -19.65 30.91
N ASP A 634 12.58 -19.00 31.58
CA ASP A 634 11.16 -19.36 31.59
C ASP A 634 10.35 -18.08 31.23
N PRO A 635 10.28 -17.70 29.93
CA PRO A 635 9.55 -16.51 29.51
C PRO A 635 8.05 -16.72 29.69
N GLU A 636 7.29 -15.64 29.87
CA GLU A 636 5.84 -15.68 30.03
C GLU A 636 5.12 -16.39 28.89
N VAL A 637 5.67 -16.24 27.68
CA VAL A 637 5.18 -16.90 26.46
C VAL A 637 6.38 -17.41 25.67
N ALA A 638 6.49 -18.72 25.51
CA ALA A 638 7.55 -19.35 24.71
C ALA A 638 7.15 -19.58 23.23
N VAL A 639 5.86 -19.77 22.97
CA VAL A 639 5.26 -19.96 21.65
C VAL A 639 3.93 -19.24 21.59
N SER A 640 3.70 -18.44 20.53
CA SER A 640 2.44 -17.74 20.26
C SER A 640 1.97 -18.05 18.84
N PRO A 641 0.97 -18.91 18.66
CA PRO A 641 0.42 -19.23 17.33
C PRO A 641 -0.10 -18.00 16.58
N ALA A 642 -0.48 -16.95 17.29
CA ALA A 642 -0.95 -15.70 16.72
C ALA A 642 0.12 -14.97 15.88
N LEU A 643 1.40 -15.30 16.06
CA LEU A 643 2.52 -14.72 15.29
C LEU A 643 2.68 -15.35 13.90
N SER A 644 2.10 -16.52 13.64
CA SER A 644 2.05 -17.09 12.30
C SER A 644 1.22 -16.20 11.35
N LEU A 645 1.68 -16.04 10.11
CA LEU A 645 0.93 -15.37 9.06
C LEU A 645 -0.41 -16.08 8.79
N PHE A 646 -0.44 -17.41 8.94
CA PHE A 646 -1.62 -18.25 8.70
C PHE A 646 -2.66 -18.20 9.82
N ALA A 647 -2.35 -17.58 10.95
CA ALA A 647 -3.30 -17.38 12.04
C ALA A 647 -4.48 -16.48 11.66
N ARG A 648 -4.34 -15.69 10.58
CA ARG A 648 -5.35 -14.73 10.14
C ARG A 648 -5.71 -14.94 8.67
N PRO A 649 -6.47 -16.01 8.37
CA PRO A 649 -6.83 -16.37 6.98
C PRO A 649 -7.82 -15.40 6.32
N GLY A 650 -8.44 -14.51 7.10
CA GLY A 650 -9.48 -13.58 6.65
C GLY A 650 -10.87 -14.18 6.65
N ASP A 651 -11.79 -13.50 5.99
CA ASP A 651 -13.21 -13.84 5.94
C ASP A 651 -13.59 -14.80 4.81
N GLY A 652 -12.60 -15.27 4.03
CA GLY A 652 -12.80 -16.20 2.92
C GLY A 652 -13.28 -15.57 1.62
N ARG A 653 -13.43 -14.24 1.56
CA ARG A 653 -13.77 -13.53 0.32
C ARG A 653 -12.56 -13.39 -0.61
N ILE A 654 -12.83 -13.37 -1.91
CA ILE A 654 -11.79 -13.23 -2.95
C ILE A 654 -11.86 -11.87 -3.65
N LEU A 655 -12.26 -10.83 -2.93
CA LEU A 655 -12.45 -9.48 -3.46
C LEU A 655 -11.17 -8.93 -4.10
N GLY A 656 -11.27 -8.54 -5.38
CA GLY A 656 -10.17 -7.98 -6.14
C GLY A 656 -9.05 -8.98 -6.48
N ARG A 657 -9.24 -10.30 -6.25
CA ARG A 657 -8.27 -11.32 -6.71
C ARG A 657 -8.30 -11.42 -8.24
N ARG A 658 -7.14 -11.36 -8.85
CA ARG A 658 -6.99 -11.47 -10.32
C ARG A 658 -6.93 -12.93 -10.72
N VAL A 659 -7.79 -13.35 -11.66
CA VAL A 659 -7.87 -14.73 -12.13
C VAL A 659 -7.67 -14.79 -13.64
N ALA A 660 -6.66 -15.52 -14.09
CA ALA A 660 -6.42 -15.75 -15.50
C ALA A 660 -7.32 -16.88 -16.00
N LEU A 661 -8.09 -16.59 -17.03
CA LEU A 661 -8.84 -17.58 -17.81
C LEU A 661 -8.12 -17.76 -19.14
N VAL A 662 -7.27 -18.79 -19.24
CA VAL A 662 -6.43 -19.03 -20.42
C VAL A 662 -7.26 -19.62 -21.55
N VAL A 663 -7.30 -18.90 -22.68
CA VAL A 663 -8.15 -19.23 -23.84
C VAL A 663 -7.35 -19.47 -25.13
N ALA A 664 -7.87 -20.35 -25.96
CA ALA A 664 -7.38 -20.58 -27.33
C ALA A 664 -8.59 -20.85 -28.27
N ASP A 665 -8.35 -20.81 -29.59
CA ASP A 665 -9.40 -21.14 -30.58
C ASP A 665 -10.03 -22.49 -30.30
N GLY A 666 -11.35 -22.55 -30.41
CA GLY A 666 -12.16 -23.76 -30.11
C GLY A 666 -12.47 -23.93 -28.61
N VAL A 667 -12.28 -22.90 -27.82
CA VAL A 667 -12.68 -22.87 -26.38
C VAL A 667 -14.20 -23.04 -26.28
N SER A 668 -14.68 -23.76 -25.26
CA SER A 668 -16.11 -23.81 -24.93
C SER A 668 -16.55 -22.43 -24.38
N GLY A 669 -17.37 -21.73 -25.14
CA GLY A 669 -17.94 -20.44 -24.76
C GLY A 669 -18.86 -20.55 -23.54
N ALA A 670 -19.61 -21.65 -23.44
CA ALA A 670 -20.50 -21.91 -22.31
C ALA A 670 -19.73 -22.06 -20.98
N GLU A 671 -18.69 -22.88 -20.94
CA GLU A 671 -17.86 -23.09 -19.74
C GLU A 671 -17.06 -21.84 -19.38
N ALA A 672 -16.50 -21.16 -20.39
CA ALA A 672 -15.76 -19.91 -20.21
C ALA A 672 -16.64 -18.80 -19.59
N GLY A 673 -17.84 -18.62 -20.14
CA GLY A 673 -18.80 -17.64 -19.65
C GLY A 673 -19.30 -17.95 -18.24
N ALA A 674 -19.66 -19.22 -17.98
CA ALA A 674 -20.13 -19.65 -16.66
C ALA A 674 -19.09 -19.42 -15.56
N LEU A 675 -17.81 -19.76 -15.80
CA LEU A 675 -16.74 -19.54 -14.83
C LEU A 675 -16.44 -18.05 -14.66
N TYR A 676 -16.39 -17.28 -15.75
CA TYR A 676 -16.17 -15.84 -15.71
C TYR A 676 -17.24 -15.13 -14.86
N GLU A 677 -18.51 -15.44 -15.12
CA GLU A 677 -19.65 -14.89 -14.38
C GLU A 677 -19.58 -15.23 -12.88
N ALA A 678 -19.33 -16.49 -12.56
CA ALA A 678 -19.23 -16.94 -11.17
C ALA A 678 -18.09 -16.25 -10.39
N LEU A 679 -16.93 -16.07 -11.01
CA LEU A 679 -15.80 -15.38 -10.41
C LEU A 679 -16.09 -13.88 -10.20
N LEU A 680 -16.73 -13.24 -11.18
CA LEU A 680 -17.13 -11.84 -11.08
C LEU A 680 -18.13 -11.62 -9.95
N LEU A 681 -19.13 -12.52 -9.83
CA LEU A 681 -20.12 -12.50 -8.74
C LEU A 681 -19.48 -12.75 -7.36
N ALA A 682 -18.39 -13.51 -7.31
CA ALA A 682 -17.61 -13.69 -6.08
C ALA A 682 -16.68 -12.50 -5.76
N GLY A 683 -16.69 -11.44 -6.60
CA GLY A 683 -15.90 -10.23 -6.42
C GLY A 683 -14.44 -10.32 -6.90
N ALA A 684 -14.09 -11.38 -7.63
CA ALA A 684 -12.80 -11.51 -8.31
C ALA A 684 -12.75 -10.65 -9.58
N VAL A 685 -11.56 -10.55 -10.15
CA VAL A 685 -11.29 -9.86 -11.42
C VAL A 685 -10.81 -10.88 -12.44
N PRO A 686 -11.73 -11.64 -13.09
CA PRO A 686 -11.35 -12.58 -14.15
C PRO A 686 -10.92 -11.82 -15.41
N ARG A 687 -9.98 -12.41 -16.17
CA ARG A 687 -9.50 -11.91 -17.46
C ARG A 687 -9.30 -13.06 -18.43
N TYR A 688 -9.78 -12.91 -19.64
CA TYR A 688 -9.46 -13.82 -20.72
C TYR A 688 -8.04 -13.55 -21.23
N VAL A 689 -7.16 -14.54 -21.04
CA VAL A 689 -5.73 -14.47 -21.36
C VAL A 689 -5.45 -15.38 -22.55
N GLY A 690 -4.89 -14.82 -23.61
CA GLY A 690 -4.57 -15.57 -24.83
C GLY A 690 -3.17 -15.27 -25.35
N ALA A 691 -2.78 -15.97 -26.42
CA ALA A 691 -1.46 -15.77 -27.05
C ALA A 691 -1.35 -14.38 -27.73
N ARG A 692 -2.45 -13.77 -28.14
CA ARG A 692 -2.51 -12.45 -28.80
C ARG A 692 -3.82 -11.74 -28.50
N LEU A 693 -3.83 -10.41 -28.62
CA LEU A 693 -5.06 -9.61 -28.54
C LEU A 693 -5.97 -9.89 -29.74
N GLY A 694 -7.22 -9.51 -29.63
CA GLY A 694 -8.28 -9.71 -30.60
C GLY A 694 -9.34 -10.68 -30.08
N VAL A 695 -9.73 -11.65 -30.89
CA VAL A 695 -10.75 -12.65 -30.51
C VAL A 695 -10.24 -14.07 -30.73
N VAL A 696 -10.68 -14.99 -29.88
CA VAL A 696 -10.66 -16.44 -30.16
C VAL A 696 -12.06 -16.89 -30.55
N ARG A 697 -12.15 -17.88 -31.45
CA ARG A 697 -13.43 -18.47 -31.85
C ARG A 697 -13.78 -19.55 -30.85
N THR A 698 -15.00 -19.51 -30.32
CA THR A 698 -15.52 -20.56 -29.45
C THR A 698 -15.85 -21.83 -30.24
N ALA A 699 -16.05 -22.93 -29.53
CA ALA A 699 -16.51 -24.18 -30.15
C ALA A 699 -17.91 -24.06 -30.80
N GLU A 700 -18.72 -23.14 -30.32
CA GLU A 700 -20.04 -22.78 -30.78
C GLU A 700 -20.01 -21.82 -31.98
N GLY A 701 -18.86 -21.26 -32.31
CA GLY A 701 -18.64 -20.37 -33.44
C GLY A 701 -18.69 -18.86 -33.10
N ASP A 702 -18.94 -18.51 -31.85
CA ASP A 702 -18.98 -17.15 -31.39
C ASP A 702 -17.55 -16.57 -31.23
N GLU A 703 -17.44 -15.24 -31.12
CA GLU A 703 -16.20 -14.53 -30.88
C GLU A 703 -16.08 -14.22 -29.38
N LEU A 704 -14.96 -14.65 -28.74
CA LEU A 704 -14.63 -14.36 -27.38
C LEU A 704 -13.42 -13.40 -27.36
N PRO A 705 -13.53 -12.20 -26.79
CA PRO A 705 -12.41 -11.23 -26.76
C PRO A 705 -11.29 -11.69 -25.84
N VAL A 706 -10.05 -11.57 -26.29
CA VAL A 706 -8.84 -11.72 -25.46
C VAL A 706 -8.54 -10.37 -24.85
N GLU A 707 -8.54 -10.30 -23.53
CA GLU A 707 -8.40 -9.03 -22.79
C GLU A 707 -6.92 -8.66 -22.56
N VAL A 708 -6.07 -9.69 -22.37
CA VAL A 708 -4.61 -9.51 -22.18
C VAL A 708 -3.86 -10.68 -22.81
N THR A 709 -2.60 -10.45 -23.19
CA THR A 709 -1.76 -11.53 -23.71
C THR A 709 -0.95 -12.20 -22.60
N ILE A 710 -0.60 -13.48 -22.78
CA ILE A 710 0.28 -14.24 -21.87
C ILE A 710 1.63 -13.50 -21.67
N GLU A 711 2.17 -12.90 -22.75
CA GLU A 711 3.43 -12.17 -22.72
C GLU A 711 3.33 -10.89 -21.88
N ALA A 712 2.29 -10.08 -22.06
CA ALA A 712 2.11 -8.81 -21.35
C ALA A 712 1.62 -8.98 -19.90
N ALA A 713 0.98 -10.12 -19.61
CA ALA A 713 0.48 -10.45 -18.28
C ALA A 713 0.93 -11.86 -17.86
N PRO A 714 2.19 -12.02 -17.45
CA PRO A 714 2.71 -13.31 -17.00
C PRO A 714 2.01 -13.79 -15.73
N SER A 715 2.10 -15.08 -15.46
CA SER A 715 1.45 -15.77 -14.33
C SER A 715 1.60 -15.08 -12.98
N VAL A 716 2.73 -14.42 -12.73
CA VAL A 716 3.01 -13.74 -11.46
C VAL A 716 2.05 -12.60 -11.16
N LEU A 717 1.39 -12.03 -12.17
CA LEU A 717 0.40 -10.95 -12.00
C LEU A 717 -1.01 -11.46 -11.62
N PHE A 718 -1.22 -12.78 -11.57
CA PHE A 718 -2.50 -13.40 -11.23
C PHE A 718 -2.43 -14.20 -9.93
N ASP A 719 -3.53 -14.22 -9.18
CA ASP A 719 -3.67 -15.00 -7.95
C ASP A 719 -4.00 -16.46 -8.21
N ALA A 720 -4.68 -16.74 -9.32
CA ALA A 720 -5.09 -18.06 -9.74
C ALA A 720 -5.22 -18.13 -11.27
N ALA A 721 -5.24 -19.33 -11.82
CA ALA A 721 -5.48 -19.53 -13.24
C ALA A 721 -6.43 -20.72 -13.49
N ALA A 722 -7.28 -20.58 -14.50
CA ALA A 722 -8.04 -21.67 -15.08
C ALA A 722 -7.66 -21.82 -16.56
N LEU A 723 -7.24 -23.01 -16.93
CA LEU A 723 -7.10 -23.38 -18.33
C LEU A 723 -8.52 -23.69 -18.83
N LEU A 724 -8.97 -23.04 -19.91
CA LEU A 724 -10.34 -23.26 -20.37
C LEU A 724 -10.41 -24.41 -21.36
N PRO A 725 -11.51 -25.22 -21.32
CA PRO A 725 -11.64 -26.43 -22.12
C PRO A 725 -11.84 -26.10 -23.59
N GLY A 726 -11.30 -26.92 -24.49
CA GLY A 726 -11.47 -26.77 -25.92
C GLY A 726 -10.35 -27.37 -26.74
N LYS A 727 -10.61 -27.54 -28.05
CA LYS A 727 -9.66 -28.17 -28.99
C LYS A 727 -8.30 -27.47 -29.07
N GLY A 728 -8.26 -26.13 -28.87
CA GLY A 728 -7.05 -25.35 -28.92
C GLY A 728 -6.19 -25.44 -27.65
N ALA A 729 -6.74 -25.88 -26.52
CA ALA A 729 -6.04 -25.95 -25.25
C ALA A 729 -4.77 -26.82 -25.34
N ALA A 730 -4.84 -27.98 -25.96
CA ALA A 730 -3.69 -28.87 -26.18
C ALA A 730 -2.59 -28.25 -27.08
N ALA A 731 -2.93 -27.33 -27.98
CA ALA A 731 -1.98 -26.69 -28.88
C ALA A 731 -1.07 -25.72 -28.11
N LEU A 732 -1.53 -25.14 -27.01
CA LEU A 732 -0.75 -24.27 -26.12
C LEU A 732 0.44 -25.01 -25.48
N ALA A 733 0.45 -26.33 -25.42
CA ALA A 733 1.60 -27.12 -24.97
C ALA A 733 2.88 -26.92 -25.83
N ARG A 734 2.74 -26.33 -27.03
CA ARG A 734 3.85 -25.98 -27.91
C ARG A 734 4.27 -24.52 -27.83
N ASP A 735 3.54 -23.72 -27.06
CA ASP A 735 3.85 -22.32 -26.80
C ASP A 735 4.66 -22.21 -25.50
N GLY A 736 5.93 -21.82 -25.62
CA GLY A 736 6.84 -21.74 -24.47
C GLY A 736 6.34 -20.76 -23.40
N LEU A 737 5.66 -19.66 -23.77
CA LEU A 737 5.10 -18.68 -22.82
C LEU A 737 3.91 -19.28 -22.07
N ALA A 738 3.05 -20.06 -22.74
CA ALA A 738 1.93 -20.75 -22.09
C ALA A 738 2.42 -21.84 -21.14
N VAL A 739 3.45 -22.59 -21.53
CA VAL A 739 4.09 -23.61 -20.68
C VAL A 739 4.70 -22.96 -19.44
N GLU A 740 5.48 -21.88 -19.59
CA GLU A 740 6.06 -21.13 -18.47
C GLU A 740 4.98 -20.53 -17.57
N PHE A 741 3.91 -19.99 -18.14
CA PHE A 741 2.78 -19.45 -17.39
C PHE A 741 2.20 -20.49 -16.41
N VAL A 742 1.93 -21.69 -16.90
CA VAL A 742 1.36 -22.78 -16.07
C VAL A 742 2.41 -23.29 -15.08
N GLN A 743 3.66 -23.42 -15.50
CA GLN A 743 4.78 -23.84 -14.63
C GLN A 743 4.93 -22.92 -13.43
N LEU A 744 4.96 -21.59 -13.65
CA LEU A 744 5.09 -20.61 -12.58
C LEU A 744 3.84 -20.57 -11.70
N GLN A 745 2.64 -20.72 -12.26
CA GLN A 745 1.40 -20.81 -11.50
C GLN A 745 1.45 -21.98 -10.51
N TYR A 746 1.97 -23.12 -10.95
CA TYR A 746 2.13 -24.32 -10.13
C TYR A 746 3.25 -24.16 -9.11
N ARG A 747 4.44 -23.68 -9.52
CA ARG A 747 5.61 -23.44 -8.65
C ARG A 747 5.31 -22.50 -7.49
N HIS A 748 4.58 -21.42 -7.75
CA HIS A 748 4.20 -20.44 -6.74
C HIS A 748 3.01 -20.87 -5.89
N CYS A 749 2.67 -22.17 -5.91
CA CYS A 749 1.59 -22.76 -5.09
C CYS A 749 0.21 -22.14 -5.30
N LYS A 750 -0.01 -21.46 -6.43
CA LYS A 750 -1.28 -20.78 -6.74
C LYS A 750 -2.36 -21.79 -7.15
N PRO A 751 -3.65 -21.48 -6.93
CA PRO A 751 -4.73 -22.28 -7.44
C PRO A 751 -4.70 -22.40 -8.96
N LEU A 752 -4.88 -23.63 -9.46
CA LEU A 752 -4.86 -23.95 -10.87
C LEU A 752 -6.01 -24.92 -11.19
N LEU A 753 -6.84 -24.57 -12.17
CA LEU A 753 -7.89 -25.43 -12.69
C LEU A 753 -7.47 -25.96 -14.06
N VAL A 754 -7.51 -27.27 -14.24
CA VAL A 754 -7.04 -28.00 -15.43
C VAL A 754 -8.14 -28.91 -15.95
N PRO A 755 -8.83 -28.57 -17.05
CA PRO A 755 -9.74 -29.48 -17.74
C PRO A 755 -8.99 -30.58 -18.52
N ALA A 756 -9.67 -31.67 -18.85
CA ALA A 756 -9.08 -32.82 -19.53
C ALA A 756 -8.38 -32.44 -20.84
N SER A 757 -8.98 -31.56 -21.65
CA SER A 757 -8.40 -31.08 -22.92
C SER A 757 -7.13 -30.26 -22.76
N ALA A 758 -6.86 -29.67 -21.58
CA ALA A 758 -5.66 -28.92 -21.27
C ALA A 758 -4.58 -29.76 -20.57
N ALA A 759 -4.81 -31.04 -20.31
CA ALA A 759 -3.82 -31.92 -19.69
C ALA A 759 -2.45 -31.92 -20.40
N PRO A 760 -2.33 -31.89 -21.74
CA PRO A 760 -1.05 -31.82 -22.41
C PRO A 760 -0.23 -30.55 -22.08
N LEU A 761 -0.89 -29.42 -21.87
CA LEU A 761 -0.24 -28.18 -21.44
C LEU A 761 0.27 -28.29 -19.99
N ALA A 762 -0.56 -28.83 -19.10
CA ALA A 762 -0.18 -29.06 -17.71
C ALA A 762 1.00 -30.04 -17.58
N GLU A 763 1.00 -31.13 -18.37
CA GLU A 763 2.11 -32.09 -18.42
C GLU A 763 3.39 -31.45 -18.98
N ALA A 764 3.31 -30.66 -20.05
CA ALA A 764 4.45 -29.93 -20.60
C ALA A 764 5.06 -28.95 -19.60
N ALA A 765 4.22 -28.37 -18.72
CA ALA A 765 4.63 -27.49 -17.63
C ALA A 765 5.14 -28.26 -16.39
N GLY A 766 5.18 -29.58 -16.40
CA GLY A 766 5.63 -30.41 -15.28
C GLY A 766 4.62 -30.51 -14.12
N VAL A 767 3.37 -30.14 -14.35
CA VAL A 767 2.30 -30.27 -13.36
C VAL A 767 1.95 -31.75 -13.15
N LYS A 768 2.18 -32.25 -11.95
CA LYS A 768 1.84 -33.62 -11.58
C LYS A 768 0.41 -33.67 -11.05
N ALA A 769 -0.50 -34.11 -11.88
CA ALA A 769 -1.90 -34.29 -11.54
C ALA A 769 -2.09 -35.55 -10.68
N ALA A 770 -1.71 -35.52 -9.40
CA ALA A 770 -2.15 -36.52 -8.44
C ALA A 770 -3.54 -36.11 -7.95
N ALA A 771 -4.58 -36.78 -8.42
CA ALA A 771 -5.94 -36.48 -8.04
C ALA A 771 -6.14 -36.56 -6.51
N GLY A 772 -6.59 -35.47 -5.90
CA GLY A 772 -7.08 -35.43 -4.53
C GLY A 772 -6.10 -35.04 -3.41
N ALA A 773 -4.80 -34.90 -3.68
CA ALA A 773 -3.82 -34.59 -2.65
C ALA A 773 -3.50 -33.08 -2.53
N ASP A 774 -3.80 -32.28 -3.56
CA ASP A 774 -3.48 -30.86 -3.63
C ASP A 774 -4.77 -30.01 -3.72
N PRO A 775 -5.15 -29.31 -2.64
CA PRO A 775 -6.37 -28.51 -2.63
C PRO A 775 -6.34 -27.28 -3.55
N GLY A 776 -5.18 -26.93 -4.04
CA GLY A 776 -5.00 -25.83 -5.01
C GLY A 776 -5.00 -26.30 -6.47
N LEU A 777 -5.09 -27.62 -6.75
CA LEU A 777 -5.08 -28.18 -8.09
C LEU A 777 -6.41 -28.91 -8.39
N LEU A 778 -7.25 -28.31 -9.24
CA LEU A 778 -8.52 -28.86 -9.64
C LEU A 778 -8.37 -29.47 -11.03
N VAL A 779 -8.40 -30.81 -11.14
CA VAL A 779 -8.36 -31.54 -12.41
C VAL A 779 -9.77 -32.09 -12.68
N LEU A 780 -10.36 -31.71 -13.83
CA LEU A 780 -11.79 -31.88 -14.11
C LEU A 780 -12.06 -32.36 -15.55
N PRO A 781 -13.19 -32.97 -15.80
CA PRO A 781 -13.73 -33.12 -17.17
C PRO A 781 -14.00 -31.74 -17.81
N ASP A 782 -14.01 -31.68 -19.13
CA ASP A 782 -14.18 -30.42 -19.87
C ASP A 782 -15.55 -29.74 -19.64
N ASP A 783 -16.60 -30.53 -19.41
CA ASP A 783 -17.98 -30.09 -19.18
C ASP A 783 -18.28 -29.77 -17.69
N ALA A 784 -17.28 -29.78 -16.82
CA ALA A 784 -17.45 -29.55 -15.39
C ALA A 784 -16.80 -28.24 -14.89
N VAL A 785 -16.20 -27.44 -15.78
CA VAL A 785 -15.41 -26.26 -15.41
C VAL A 785 -16.29 -25.16 -14.78
N GLY A 786 -17.41 -24.83 -15.41
CA GLY A 786 -18.35 -23.85 -14.86
C GLY A 786 -18.97 -24.30 -13.53
N ALA A 787 -19.34 -25.58 -13.42
CA ALA A 787 -19.90 -26.15 -12.20
C ALA A 787 -18.89 -26.22 -11.05
N ALA A 788 -17.60 -26.25 -11.35
CA ALA A 788 -16.51 -26.25 -10.35
C ALA A 788 -16.21 -24.87 -9.76
N ALA A 789 -16.84 -23.79 -10.22
CA ALA A 789 -16.58 -22.44 -9.74
C ALA A 789 -16.59 -22.29 -8.21
N PRO A 790 -17.54 -22.87 -7.45
CA PRO A 790 -17.50 -22.78 -5.97
C PRO A 790 -16.25 -23.41 -5.35
N ALA A 791 -15.80 -24.55 -5.88
CA ALA A 791 -14.58 -25.22 -5.42
C ALA A 791 -13.34 -24.39 -5.77
N PHE A 792 -13.31 -23.77 -6.95
CA PHE A 792 -12.22 -22.92 -7.38
C PHE A 792 -12.16 -21.62 -6.56
N VAL A 793 -13.31 -20.98 -6.28
CA VAL A 793 -13.40 -19.82 -5.36
C VAL A 793 -12.83 -20.16 -3.98
N LYS A 794 -13.18 -21.34 -3.45
CA LYS A 794 -12.63 -21.82 -2.16
C LYS A 794 -11.10 -22.00 -2.23
N ALA A 795 -10.59 -22.54 -3.33
CA ALA A 795 -9.14 -22.67 -3.53
C ALA A 795 -8.45 -21.30 -3.60
N ILE A 796 -9.05 -20.32 -4.29
CA ILE A 796 -8.53 -18.95 -4.36
C ILE A 796 -8.52 -18.28 -2.97
N ALA A 797 -9.56 -18.51 -2.16
CA ALA A 797 -9.66 -17.98 -0.80
C ALA A 797 -8.56 -18.50 0.13
N MET A 798 -8.07 -19.72 -0.07
CA MET A 798 -6.93 -20.27 0.67
C MET A 798 -5.60 -19.60 0.30
N HIS A 799 -5.57 -18.78 -0.72
CA HIS A 799 -4.41 -18.06 -1.25
C HIS A 799 -3.37 -18.97 -1.90
N ARG A 800 -2.74 -19.89 -1.19
CA ARG A 800 -1.65 -20.78 -1.67
C ARG A 800 -1.77 -22.18 -1.10
N ALA A 801 -1.47 -23.17 -1.93
CA ALA A 801 -1.31 -24.57 -1.53
C ALA A 801 0.14 -24.86 -1.19
N TRP A 802 0.62 -24.32 -0.07
CA TRP A 802 2.03 -24.36 0.35
C TRP A 802 2.60 -25.77 0.52
N GLN A 803 1.77 -26.78 0.74
CA GLN A 803 2.19 -28.19 0.78
C GLN A 803 2.76 -28.69 -0.57
N ARG A 804 2.55 -27.98 -1.65
CA ARG A 804 3.13 -28.25 -2.98
C ARG A 804 4.63 -27.89 -3.03
N GLN A 805 5.07 -27.02 -2.14
CA GLN A 805 6.41 -26.48 -2.17
C GLN A 805 7.45 -27.52 -1.79
N THR A 806 8.50 -27.63 -2.58
CA THR A 806 9.65 -28.51 -2.34
C THR A 806 10.95 -27.70 -2.33
N GLU A 807 12.01 -28.25 -1.72
CA GLU A 807 13.35 -27.70 -1.72
C GLU A 807 14.33 -28.75 -2.23
N PRO A 808 15.00 -28.55 -3.39
CA PRO A 808 14.72 -27.45 -4.35
C PRO A 808 13.33 -27.56 -4.99
N PRO A 809 12.84 -26.48 -5.65
CA PRO A 809 11.56 -26.53 -6.36
C PRO A 809 11.53 -27.69 -7.37
N ALA A 810 10.41 -28.42 -7.41
CA ALA A 810 10.28 -29.61 -8.27
C ALA A 810 10.06 -29.24 -9.76
N VAL A 811 9.62 -28.02 -10.06
CA VAL A 811 9.37 -27.48 -11.40
C VAL A 811 9.88 -26.06 -11.54
#